data_0bda7c7b9215d9cd4b213e8869c78000
#
_entry.id   0bda7c7b9215d9cd4b213e8869c78000
#
_cell.length_a   1.000
_cell.length_b   1.000
_cell.length_c   1.000
_cell.angle_alpha   90.00
_cell.angle_beta   90.00
_cell.angle_gamma   90.00
#
_symmetry.space_group_name_H-M   'P 1'
#
loop_
_entity.id
_entity.type
_entity.pdbx_description
1 polymer ?
#
loop_
_entity_poly.entity_id
_entity_poly.type
_entity_poly.pdbx_seq_one_letter_code
_entity_poly.pdbx_strand_id
1 'polypeptide(L)'
;MATSPRLALIAGALLLGGTAHATEVTLTEGTNFHVDVSPADGRLAIDLLQRLWIIPARGGEAVSQPALPGAVAEPRWSPDGRAILFQAIDAGHGQLWLLDMESGTSRRLSNAGNYDQDGHWHPSGTKIVFVSGRGESGLDLWEHDIETGIERQLTNYPGNETDPAWSADGSMLAYVRQKDSGWSIVVRNNGIDSLLVSANNPLSVPSWRPDNTLLIYQQHVENGTSLRMVIMSDPPLLRDYSAGEDLFAGPVTWQNRSRFYYAADGIIKQRNFDARLPTRVPFRARIGNGTDNASTQHRTRHLSVDNAATLPLVIRARRVFDGVSDGYQADYDIHLQDGRIKAVVPRQDWPGVTILDLGDVTVLPGLIDSYARLQSLPANIAGPLLLSFGVTTLVAADSVENYPLDAWQSSAHPGPRILRTALATDVMPDSLPEDLVMVRIPGLATANNGQLERIAQWRQSGLPLLVDSWQAAPLHHADLLLGIESIPRSRSGRLYQDLQVASGLAGSGVLSGMADGGTPGLTNLLQSRQSRWLPEDIAINTRFPGLPEIGSAQTDLVLASYSNGLPAGLALHAELLAMQAAGLAPGKILHSAGSSAARALGYQADLGRIQAGALADLVVVDGDPLQDPASMIRLVAVVRNGHFFSLGGLLDRIEAIRNVE
;
A
#
# COMPACT_ATOMS: atom_id res chain seq x y z
N MET A 1 -40.89 -60.76 -30.45
CA MET A 1 -40.98 -59.36 -30.85
C MET A 1 -40.90 -58.56 -29.57
N ALA A 2 -39.71 -58.09 -29.18
CA ALA A 2 -39.52 -57.30 -27.99
C ALA A 2 -38.50 -56.23 -28.34
N THR A 3 -38.94 -55.03 -28.33
CA THR A 3 -38.17 -53.82 -28.58
C THR A 3 -37.56 -53.30 -27.27
N SER A 4 -36.23 -53.20 -27.20
CA SER A 4 -35.48 -52.61 -26.09
C SER A 4 -35.50 -51.09 -26.17
N PRO A 5 -35.66 -50.36 -25.07
CA PRO A 5 -35.39 -48.93 -25.04
C PRO A 5 -33.92 -48.66 -24.64
N ARG A 6 -33.25 -47.82 -25.42
CA ARG A 6 -31.92 -47.25 -25.12
C ARG A 6 -32.04 -46.26 -23.95
N LEU A 7 -31.31 -46.49 -22.87
CA LEU A 7 -31.08 -45.52 -21.83
C LEU A 7 -30.06 -44.47 -22.34
N ALA A 8 -30.50 -43.23 -22.42
CA ALA A 8 -29.60 -42.07 -22.58
C ALA A 8 -29.09 -41.65 -21.18
N LEU A 9 -27.80 -41.80 -20.96
CA LEU A 9 -27.14 -41.22 -19.79
C LEU A 9 -27.01 -39.69 -20.02
N ILE A 10 -27.79 -38.94 -19.27
CA ILE A 10 -27.57 -37.49 -19.12
C ILE A 10 -26.56 -37.32 -18.00
N ALA A 11 -25.32 -36.95 -18.36
CA ALA A 11 -24.32 -36.50 -17.41
C ALA A 11 -24.69 -35.09 -16.93
N GLY A 12 -25.33 -35.02 -15.77
CA GLY A 12 -25.56 -33.77 -15.08
C GLY A 12 -24.24 -33.25 -14.48
N ALA A 13 -23.69 -32.21 -15.06
CA ALA A 13 -22.64 -31.45 -14.43
C ALA A 13 -23.24 -30.76 -13.20
N LEU A 14 -22.93 -31.24 -12.01
CA LEU A 14 -23.13 -30.51 -10.77
C LEU A 14 -22.15 -29.35 -10.77
N LEU A 15 -22.61 -28.18 -11.13
CA LEU A 15 -21.98 -26.90 -10.75
C LEU A 15 -22.13 -26.79 -9.23
N LEU A 16 -21.11 -27.22 -8.51
CA LEU A 16 -20.89 -26.80 -7.12
C LEU A 16 -20.54 -25.31 -7.17
N GLY A 17 -21.57 -24.47 -7.18
CA GLY A 17 -21.44 -23.06 -6.84
C GLY A 17 -21.00 -22.97 -5.39
N GLY A 18 -19.71 -22.85 -5.15
CA GLY A 18 -19.19 -22.42 -3.87
C GLY A 18 -19.77 -21.05 -3.59
N THR A 19 -20.74 -20.95 -2.68
CA THR A 19 -21.13 -19.69 -2.08
C THR A 19 -19.93 -19.16 -1.34
N ALA A 20 -19.25 -18.18 -1.92
CA ALA A 20 -18.29 -17.37 -1.20
C ALA A 20 -19.03 -16.79 0.01
N HIS A 21 -18.79 -17.33 1.18
CA HIS A 21 -19.28 -16.75 2.41
C HIS A 21 -18.58 -15.40 2.54
N ALA A 22 -19.35 -14.33 2.47
CA ALA A 22 -18.89 -13.01 2.83
C ALA A 22 -18.36 -13.07 4.27
N THR A 23 -17.04 -13.01 4.43
CA THR A 23 -16.41 -13.02 5.75
C THR A 23 -16.57 -11.62 6.35
N GLU A 24 -17.46 -11.50 7.31
CA GLU A 24 -17.57 -10.27 8.12
C GLU A 24 -16.35 -10.18 9.02
N VAL A 25 -15.61 -9.06 8.94
CA VAL A 25 -14.45 -8.79 9.79
C VAL A 25 -14.83 -7.75 10.84
N THR A 26 -14.49 -8.02 12.09
CA THR A 26 -14.72 -7.09 13.21
C THR A 26 -13.41 -6.42 13.62
N LEU A 27 -13.34 -5.11 13.49
CA LEU A 27 -12.22 -4.30 13.98
C LEU A 27 -12.53 -3.77 15.39
N THR A 28 -11.51 -3.80 16.25
CA THR A 28 -11.52 -3.23 17.61
C THR A 28 -10.39 -2.24 17.83
N GLU A 29 -9.58 -2.02 16.82
CA GLU A 29 -8.47 -1.07 16.76
C GLU A 29 -8.26 -0.60 15.32
N GLY A 30 -7.54 0.48 15.14
CA GLY A 30 -7.23 1.03 13.82
C GLY A 30 -6.06 2.00 13.83
N THR A 31 -5.68 2.47 12.64
CA THR A 31 -4.52 3.32 12.42
C THR A 31 -4.95 4.73 12.01
N ASN A 32 -4.29 5.75 12.56
CA ASN A 32 -4.43 7.15 12.14
C ASN A 32 -5.88 7.64 11.97
N PHE A 33 -6.78 7.18 12.82
CA PHE A 33 -8.15 7.69 12.82
C PHE A 33 -8.29 8.85 13.81
N HIS A 34 -9.18 9.77 13.46
CA HIS A 34 -9.60 10.87 14.33
C HIS A 34 -10.75 10.44 15.21
N VAL A 35 -10.90 11.11 16.35
CA VAL A 35 -12.06 10.94 17.21
C VAL A 35 -12.61 12.30 17.60
N ASP A 36 -13.92 12.47 17.51
CA ASP A 36 -14.59 13.66 18.03
C ASP A 36 -15.82 13.28 18.85
N VAL A 37 -16.09 14.02 19.93
CA VAL A 37 -17.17 13.74 20.88
C VAL A 37 -18.35 14.69 20.67
N SER A 38 -19.54 14.13 20.49
CA SER A 38 -20.78 14.90 20.40
C SER A 38 -21.02 15.66 21.71
N PRO A 39 -21.20 16.99 21.67
CA PRO A 39 -21.50 17.79 22.85
C PRO A 39 -22.92 17.54 23.36
N ALA A 40 -23.84 17.03 22.54
CA ALA A 40 -25.22 16.80 22.91
C ALA A 40 -25.42 15.52 23.73
N ASP A 41 -24.82 14.40 23.33
CA ASP A 41 -25.08 13.07 23.87
C ASP A 41 -23.86 12.22 24.16
N GLY A 42 -22.68 12.74 23.83
CA GLY A 42 -21.40 12.08 24.08
C GLY A 42 -21.05 10.92 23.13
N ARG A 43 -21.83 10.69 22.05
CA ARG A 43 -21.45 9.76 21.00
C ARG A 43 -20.12 10.20 20.38
N LEU A 44 -19.35 9.23 19.89
CA LEU A 44 -18.07 9.48 19.26
C LEU A 44 -18.21 9.29 17.74
N ALA A 45 -17.60 10.19 16.97
CA ALA A 45 -17.41 10.05 15.53
C ALA A 45 -15.95 9.70 15.26
N ILE A 46 -15.69 8.71 14.40
CA ILE A 46 -14.34 8.34 13.95
C ILE A 46 -14.32 8.09 12.43
N ASP A 47 -13.17 8.25 11.81
CA ASP A 47 -12.93 8.04 10.38
C ASP A 47 -12.11 6.75 10.11
N LEU A 48 -12.47 5.66 10.74
CA LEU A 48 -11.78 4.39 10.59
C LEU A 48 -11.95 3.83 9.16
N LEU A 49 -10.83 3.47 8.52
CA LEU A 49 -10.79 3.03 7.12
C LEU A 49 -11.49 4.01 6.17
N GLN A 50 -11.33 5.32 6.44
CA GLN A 50 -11.92 6.41 5.66
C GLN A 50 -13.45 6.35 5.51
N ARG A 51 -14.09 5.68 6.44
CA ARG A 51 -15.54 5.66 6.63
C ARG A 51 -15.87 6.34 7.93
N LEU A 52 -16.94 7.11 7.93
CA LEU A 52 -17.49 7.70 9.15
C LEU A 52 -18.21 6.63 9.96
N TRP A 53 -17.80 6.47 11.21
CA TRP A 53 -18.44 5.58 12.16
C TRP A 53 -18.93 6.37 13.38
N ILE A 54 -20.11 6.05 13.83
CA ILE A 54 -20.67 6.59 15.08
C ILE A 54 -20.67 5.51 16.15
N ILE A 55 -20.09 5.84 17.29
CA ILE A 55 -19.90 4.93 18.42
C ILE A 55 -20.69 5.47 19.63
N PRO A 56 -21.40 4.63 20.39
CA PRO A 56 -22.05 5.06 21.64
C PRO A 56 -21.05 5.67 22.63
N ALA A 57 -21.48 6.60 23.46
CA ALA A 57 -20.66 7.34 24.43
C ALA A 57 -19.79 6.45 25.36
N ARG A 58 -20.23 5.22 25.62
CA ARG A 58 -19.49 4.25 26.46
C ARG A 58 -18.74 3.18 25.65
N GLY A 59 -18.66 3.36 24.34
CA GLY A 59 -18.17 2.35 23.43
C GLY A 59 -19.24 1.33 23.03
N GLY A 60 -18.86 0.31 22.27
CA GLY A 60 -19.75 -0.74 21.78
C GLY A 60 -19.74 -0.90 20.27
N GLU A 61 -20.86 -1.29 19.67
CA GLU A 61 -20.97 -1.45 18.21
C GLU A 61 -20.88 -0.08 17.52
N ALA A 62 -19.93 0.04 16.61
CA ALA A 62 -19.77 1.20 15.74
C ALA A 62 -20.70 1.06 14.53
N VAL A 63 -21.44 2.13 14.22
CA VAL A 63 -22.37 2.16 13.09
C VAL A 63 -21.77 3.01 11.98
N SER A 64 -21.48 2.39 10.82
CA SER A 64 -21.02 3.10 9.63
C SER A 64 -22.12 3.99 9.07
N GLN A 65 -21.74 5.20 8.64
CA GLN A 65 -22.65 6.10 7.93
C GLN A 65 -22.57 5.79 6.42
N PRO A 66 -23.66 5.35 5.80
CA PRO A 66 -23.68 4.98 4.39
C PRO A 66 -23.71 6.21 3.48
N ALA A 67 -23.32 6.02 2.22
CA ALA A 67 -23.49 6.95 1.10
C ALA A 67 -22.86 8.34 1.28
N LEU A 68 -21.71 8.44 1.95
CA LEU A 68 -20.93 9.68 1.98
C LEU A 68 -20.05 9.79 0.74
N PRO A 69 -19.82 11.01 0.23
CA PRO A 69 -18.96 11.22 -0.93
C PRO A 69 -17.49 10.97 -0.56
N GLY A 70 -16.82 10.16 -1.36
CA GLY A 70 -15.37 9.95 -1.24
C GLY A 70 -14.90 9.33 0.07
N ALA A 71 -13.61 9.45 0.31
CA ALA A 71 -12.95 9.01 1.54
C ALA A 71 -13.13 10.05 2.65
N VAL A 72 -13.67 9.62 3.77
CA VAL A 72 -13.97 10.51 4.90
C VAL A 72 -12.77 10.66 5.82
N ALA A 73 -12.45 11.90 6.20
CA ALA A 73 -11.44 12.24 7.19
C ALA A 73 -11.93 13.37 8.13
N GLU A 74 -11.34 13.42 9.32
CA GLU A 74 -11.46 14.52 10.28
C GLU A 74 -12.90 14.91 10.66
N PRO A 75 -13.71 13.96 11.11
CA PRO A 75 -15.08 14.27 11.51
C PRO A 75 -15.12 15.18 12.75
N ARG A 76 -16.00 16.21 12.72
CA ARG A 76 -16.22 17.17 13.80
C ARG A 76 -17.70 17.39 14.03
N TRP A 77 -18.17 17.10 15.23
CA TRP A 77 -19.54 17.40 15.61
C TRP A 77 -19.80 18.91 15.64
N SER A 78 -20.96 19.31 15.15
CA SER A 78 -21.45 20.67 15.35
C SER A 78 -21.69 20.97 16.85
N PRO A 79 -21.59 22.22 17.29
CA PRO A 79 -21.79 22.59 18.70
C PRO A 79 -23.14 22.16 19.28
N ASP A 80 -24.16 22.00 18.47
CA ASP A 80 -25.49 21.52 18.86
C ASP A 80 -25.67 19.99 18.76
N GLY A 81 -24.62 19.27 18.21
CA GLY A 81 -24.63 17.82 18.02
C GLY A 81 -25.54 17.29 16.93
N ARG A 82 -26.09 18.18 16.06
CA ARG A 82 -27.01 17.78 14.99
C ARG A 82 -26.35 17.49 13.66
N ALA A 83 -25.12 17.94 13.46
CA ALA A 83 -24.40 17.74 12.21
C ALA A 83 -22.96 17.31 12.45
N ILE A 84 -22.33 16.74 11.41
CA ILE A 84 -20.91 16.43 11.39
C ILE A 84 -20.30 17.12 10.19
N LEU A 85 -19.31 17.97 10.45
CA LEU A 85 -18.38 18.49 9.46
C LEU A 85 -17.32 17.41 9.21
N PHE A 86 -16.99 17.13 7.97
CA PHE A 86 -15.93 16.19 7.61
C PHE A 86 -15.25 16.60 6.32
N GLN A 87 -14.03 16.17 6.14
CA GLN A 87 -13.34 16.22 4.86
C GLN A 87 -13.72 14.99 4.04
N ALA A 88 -14.19 15.22 2.81
CA ALA A 88 -14.34 14.15 1.83
C ALA A 88 -13.26 14.33 0.76
N ILE A 89 -12.53 13.26 0.51
CA ILE A 89 -11.51 13.25 -0.53
C ILE A 89 -12.07 12.46 -1.70
N ASP A 90 -12.44 13.17 -2.75
CA ASP A 90 -12.90 12.60 -4.01
C ASP A 90 -12.00 13.04 -5.15
N ALA A 91 -11.57 12.10 -5.98
CA ALA A 91 -10.63 12.33 -7.07
C ALA A 91 -9.38 13.15 -6.68
N GLY A 92 -8.95 13.06 -5.39
CA GLY A 92 -7.77 13.74 -4.86
C GLY A 92 -7.99 15.19 -4.42
N HIS A 93 -9.22 15.70 -4.46
CA HIS A 93 -9.59 16.98 -3.88
C HIS A 93 -10.14 16.76 -2.48
N GLY A 94 -9.50 17.34 -1.47
CA GLY A 94 -10.09 17.48 -0.15
C GLY A 94 -11.15 18.57 -0.19
N GLN A 95 -12.37 18.23 0.20
CA GLN A 95 -13.50 19.16 0.25
C GLN A 95 -14.22 19.02 1.57
N LEU A 96 -14.70 20.13 2.09
CA LEU A 96 -15.49 20.12 3.31
C LEU A 96 -16.96 19.83 3.03
N TRP A 97 -17.50 18.90 3.80
CA TRP A 97 -18.87 18.44 3.71
C TRP A 97 -19.55 18.50 5.07
N LEU A 98 -20.85 18.64 5.04
CA LEU A 98 -21.70 18.63 6.22
C LEU A 98 -22.70 17.48 6.10
N LEU A 99 -22.71 16.59 7.10
CA LEU A 99 -23.70 15.53 7.26
C LEU A 99 -24.72 15.98 8.30
N ASP A 100 -25.98 16.05 7.93
CA ASP A 100 -27.09 16.23 8.86
C ASP A 100 -27.45 14.87 9.49
N MET A 101 -27.40 14.80 10.81
CA MET A 101 -27.56 13.53 11.54
C MET A 101 -29.02 13.10 11.72
N GLU A 102 -29.97 13.97 11.48
CA GLU A 102 -31.40 13.66 11.55
C GLU A 102 -31.90 13.11 10.21
N SER A 103 -31.57 13.80 9.12
CA SER A 103 -31.98 13.39 7.76
C SER A 103 -31.05 12.36 7.11
N GLY A 104 -29.81 12.24 7.59
CA GLY A 104 -28.77 11.43 6.95
C GLY A 104 -28.26 11.98 5.61
N THR A 105 -28.62 13.22 5.27
CA THR A 105 -28.19 13.84 4.02
C THR A 105 -26.89 14.61 4.17
N SER A 106 -26.03 14.54 3.15
CA SER A 106 -24.78 15.30 3.13
C SER A 106 -24.81 16.38 2.05
N ARG A 107 -24.18 17.52 2.34
CA ARG A 107 -23.97 18.60 1.37
C ARG A 107 -22.55 19.14 1.42
N ARG A 108 -22.04 19.53 0.28
CA ARG A 108 -20.73 20.17 0.18
C ARG A 108 -20.80 21.60 0.69
N LEU A 109 -19.80 22.02 1.45
CA LEU A 109 -19.63 23.38 1.93
C LEU A 109 -18.62 24.15 1.09
N SER A 110 -17.45 23.58 0.82
CA SER A 110 -16.39 24.28 0.10
C SER A 110 -16.54 24.14 -1.43
N ASN A 111 -15.97 25.11 -2.16
CA ASN A 111 -16.07 25.14 -3.62
C ASN A 111 -15.23 24.04 -4.28
N ALA A 112 -15.70 23.51 -5.43
CA ALA A 112 -14.93 22.55 -6.22
C ALA A 112 -13.65 23.20 -6.76
N GLY A 113 -12.56 22.44 -6.76
CA GLY A 113 -11.32 22.83 -7.42
C GLY A 113 -10.21 23.32 -6.48
N ASN A 114 -10.48 23.43 -5.19
CA ASN A 114 -9.46 23.73 -4.18
C ASN A 114 -9.26 22.54 -3.25
N TYR A 115 -8.10 22.46 -2.63
CA TYR A 115 -7.85 21.52 -1.53
C TYR A 115 -8.16 22.23 -0.23
N ASP A 116 -9.25 21.84 0.42
CA ASP A 116 -9.74 22.40 1.67
C ASP A 116 -9.74 21.32 2.75
N GLN A 117 -9.14 21.62 3.92
CA GLN A 117 -8.91 20.67 5.02
C GLN A 117 -9.04 21.32 6.39
N ASP A 118 -8.85 20.54 7.45
CA ASP A 118 -8.77 20.98 8.87
C ASP A 118 -9.96 21.85 9.29
N GLY A 119 -11.17 21.46 8.90
CA GLY A 119 -12.37 22.23 9.23
C GLY A 119 -12.68 22.22 10.73
N HIS A 120 -12.91 23.39 11.34
CA HIS A 120 -13.26 23.53 12.75
C HIS A 120 -14.44 24.48 12.95
N TRP A 121 -15.42 24.06 13.75
CA TRP A 121 -16.59 24.84 14.06
C TRP A 121 -16.27 26.06 14.92
N HIS A 122 -16.86 27.20 14.57
CA HIS A 122 -17.04 28.27 15.53
C HIS A 122 -18.12 27.87 16.56
N PRO A 123 -17.98 28.20 17.87
CA PRO A 123 -18.93 27.76 18.90
C PRO A 123 -20.38 28.23 18.68
N SER A 124 -20.58 29.27 17.87
CA SER A 124 -21.96 29.71 17.48
C SER A 124 -22.69 28.68 16.62
N GLY A 125 -22.00 27.74 15.99
CA GLY A 125 -22.58 26.78 15.06
C GLY A 125 -22.93 27.35 13.68
N THR A 126 -22.71 28.64 13.42
CA THR A 126 -23.05 29.30 12.14
C THR A 126 -21.87 29.46 11.20
N LYS A 127 -20.65 29.22 11.69
CA LYS A 127 -19.42 29.41 10.93
C LYS A 127 -18.44 28.26 11.14
N ILE A 128 -17.60 28.04 10.15
CA ILE A 128 -16.42 27.18 10.24
C ILE A 128 -15.19 27.96 9.84
N VAL A 129 -14.05 27.59 10.42
CA VAL A 129 -12.71 27.97 9.92
C VAL A 129 -12.08 26.71 9.29
N PHE A 130 -11.33 26.90 8.24
CA PHE A 130 -10.67 25.79 7.53
C PHE A 130 -9.40 26.25 6.85
N VAL A 131 -8.58 25.32 6.42
CA VAL A 131 -7.34 25.53 5.67
C VAL A 131 -7.61 25.39 4.20
N SER A 132 -7.08 26.30 3.39
CA SER A 132 -7.16 26.25 1.93
C SER A 132 -5.87 26.69 1.26
N GLY A 133 -5.49 25.98 0.21
CA GLY A 133 -4.37 26.33 -0.66
C GLY A 133 -4.73 27.26 -1.83
N ARG A 134 -5.86 27.95 -1.78
CA ARG A 134 -6.33 28.84 -2.87
C ARG A 134 -5.62 30.20 -2.89
N GLY A 135 -4.84 30.52 -1.86
CA GLY A 135 -4.04 31.74 -1.75
C GLY A 135 -2.73 31.67 -2.55
N GLU A 136 -2.01 32.77 -2.64
CA GLU A 136 -0.71 32.85 -3.32
C GLU A 136 0.47 32.54 -2.39
N SER A 137 0.27 32.59 -1.06
CA SER A 137 1.31 32.55 -0.04
C SER A 137 1.57 31.17 0.57
N GLY A 138 0.75 30.19 0.26
CA GLY A 138 0.78 28.84 0.83
C GLY A 138 -0.60 28.39 1.30
N LEU A 139 -0.63 27.61 2.38
CA LEU A 139 -1.87 27.23 3.06
C LEU A 139 -2.30 28.33 4.01
N ASP A 140 -3.51 28.85 3.82
CA ASP A 140 -4.09 29.94 4.61
C ASP A 140 -5.39 29.52 5.31
N LEU A 141 -5.74 30.21 6.40
CA LEU A 141 -7.01 30.03 7.08
C LEU A 141 -8.11 30.86 6.41
N TRP A 142 -9.25 30.22 6.22
CA TRP A 142 -10.47 30.80 5.65
C TRP A 142 -11.64 30.57 6.59
N GLU A 143 -12.58 31.50 6.64
CA GLU A 143 -13.86 31.37 7.34
C GLU A 143 -14.99 31.21 6.33
N HIS A 144 -15.89 30.26 6.56
CA HIS A 144 -17.10 30.05 5.78
C HIS A 144 -18.34 30.23 6.69
N ASP A 145 -19.25 31.09 6.30
CA ASP A 145 -20.53 31.25 6.94
C ASP A 145 -21.53 30.26 6.32
N ILE A 146 -22.09 29.40 7.18
CA ILE A 146 -22.90 28.23 6.74
C ILE A 146 -24.24 28.62 6.15
N GLU A 147 -24.82 29.73 6.63
CA GLU A 147 -26.13 30.20 6.20
C GLU A 147 -26.04 31.00 4.89
N THR A 148 -25.05 31.89 4.82
CA THR A 148 -24.89 32.78 3.66
C THR A 148 -24.02 32.24 2.57
N GLY A 149 -23.17 31.24 2.86
CA GLY A 149 -22.16 30.71 1.96
C GLY A 149 -20.99 31.66 1.68
N ILE A 150 -20.88 32.78 2.43
CA ILE A 150 -19.83 33.76 2.27
C ILE A 150 -18.53 33.24 2.86
N GLU A 151 -17.46 33.32 2.07
CA GLU A 151 -16.11 32.95 2.51
C GLU A 151 -15.22 34.18 2.67
N ARG A 152 -14.35 34.14 3.67
CA ARG A 152 -13.41 35.22 3.98
C ARG A 152 -12.05 34.63 4.37
N GLN A 153 -10.98 35.13 3.74
CA GLN A 153 -9.61 34.81 4.14
C GLN A 153 -9.29 35.46 5.49
N LEU A 154 -8.75 34.69 6.43
CA LEU A 154 -8.36 35.15 7.75
C LEU A 154 -6.86 35.42 7.85
N THR A 155 -6.03 34.64 7.17
CA THR A 155 -4.57 34.78 7.18
C THR A 155 -4.04 34.92 5.75
N ASN A 156 -2.87 35.54 5.61
CA ASN A 156 -2.13 35.68 4.35
C ASN A 156 -0.67 35.99 4.71
N TYR A 157 0.00 35.04 5.36
CA TYR A 157 1.40 35.15 5.74
C TYR A 157 2.28 34.26 4.86
N PRO A 158 3.56 34.58 4.67
CA PRO A 158 4.48 33.66 4.03
C PRO A 158 4.64 32.39 4.85
N GLY A 159 4.33 31.23 4.25
CA GLY A 159 4.39 29.91 4.89
C GLY A 159 3.04 29.20 4.88
N ASN A 160 2.83 28.34 5.85
CA ASN A 160 1.58 27.59 5.98
C ASN A 160 0.94 27.87 7.34
N GLU A 161 -0.35 28.18 7.32
CA GLU A 161 -1.22 28.23 8.49
C GLU A 161 -2.18 27.05 8.46
N THR A 162 -2.11 26.19 9.49
CA THR A 162 -2.87 24.92 9.59
C THR A 162 -3.48 24.71 10.97
N ASP A 163 -4.26 23.65 11.13
CA ASP A 163 -4.81 23.18 12.41
C ASP A 163 -5.54 24.28 13.20
N PRO A 164 -6.53 24.98 12.65
CA PRO A 164 -7.25 26.01 13.37
C PRO A 164 -8.13 25.43 14.49
N ALA A 165 -8.20 26.11 15.62
CA ALA A 165 -9.04 25.73 16.75
C ALA A 165 -9.63 26.96 17.47
N TRP A 166 -10.94 27.11 17.45
CA TRP A 166 -11.64 28.15 18.21
C TRP A 166 -11.68 27.83 19.71
N SER A 167 -11.49 28.85 20.53
CA SER A 167 -11.80 28.78 21.95
C SER A 167 -13.30 28.55 22.17
N ALA A 168 -13.67 27.98 23.33
CA ALA A 168 -15.06 27.58 23.59
C ALA A 168 -16.05 28.75 23.59
N ASP A 169 -15.59 29.97 23.87
CA ASP A 169 -16.37 31.20 23.80
C ASP A 169 -16.33 31.94 22.45
N GLY A 170 -15.52 31.41 21.50
CA GLY A 170 -15.33 31.99 20.17
C GLY A 170 -14.53 33.28 20.13
N SER A 171 -13.89 33.68 21.24
CA SER A 171 -13.12 34.94 21.29
C SER A 171 -11.72 34.82 20.73
N MET A 172 -11.15 33.62 20.76
CA MET A 172 -9.78 33.34 20.33
C MET A 172 -9.71 32.20 19.31
N LEU A 173 -8.85 32.36 18.32
CA LEU A 173 -8.53 31.31 17.34
C LEU A 173 -7.05 30.93 17.48
N ALA A 174 -6.78 29.70 17.92
CA ALA A 174 -5.44 29.12 17.88
C ALA A 174 -5.20 28.46 16.53
N TYR A 175 -3.97 28.49 16.03
CA TYR A 175 -3.58 27.80 14.83
C TYR A 175 -2.07 27.57 14.79
N VAL A 176 -1.64 26.64 13.95
CA VAL A 176 -0.22 26.37 13.72
C VAL A 176 0.25 27.22 12.55
N ARG A 177 1.41 27.85 12.69
CA ARG A 177 2.13 28.53 11.62
C ARG A 177 3.48 27.87 11.41
N GLN A 178 3.75 27.46 10.17
CA GLN A 178 5.04 26.98 9.73
C GLN A 178 5.69 28.04 8.84
N LYS A 179 6.89 28.46 9.22
CA LYS A 179 7.71 29.38 8.41
C LYS A 179 9.14 28.88 8.38
N ASP A 180 9.73 28.77 7.21
CA ASP A 180 11.07 28.23 6.99
C ASP A 180 11.20 26.83 7.64
N SER A 181 12.09 26.67 8.63
CA SER A 181 12.24 25.42 9.40
C SER A 181 11.60 25.49 10.79
N GLY A 182 10.86 26.55 11.11
CA GLY A 182 10.28 26.79 12.45
C GLY A 182 8.77 26.58 12.48
N TRP A 183 8.27 26.10 13.63
CA TRP A 183 6.86 25.87 13.90
C TRP A 183 6.41 26.72 15.08
N SER A 184 5.18 27.23 15.02
CA SER A 184 4.63 28.06 16.07
C SER A 184 3.15 27.80 16.28
N ILE A 185 2.67 27.86 17.53
CA ILE A 185 1.24 28.03 17.82
C ILE A 185 1.01 29.52 18.02
N VAL A 186 0.10 30.06 17.24
CA VAL A 186 -0.32 31.47 17.27
C VAL A 186 -1.75 31.53 17.78
N VAL A 187 -2.06 32.52 18.60
CA VAL A 187 -3.44 32.80 19.05
C VAL A 187 -3.85 34.17 18.51
N ARG A 188 -4.92 34.18 17.75
CA ARG A 188 -5.58 35.38 17.25
C ARG A 188 -6.72 35.78 18.17
N ASN A 189 -6.68 37.02 18.65
CA ASN A 189 -7.76 37.65 19.43
C ASN A 189 -8.10 39.01 18.81
N ASN A 190 -9.35 39.23 18.45
CA ASN A 190 -9.80 40.45 17.80
C ASN A 190 -8.96 40.86 16.57
N GLY A 191 -8.52 39.89 15.78
CA GLY A 191 -7.69 40.10 14.59
C GLY A 191 -6.19 40.36 14.87
N ILE A 192 -5.77 40.32 16.12
CA ILE A 192 -4.35 40.50 16.52
C ILE A 192 -3.76 39.13 16.85
N ASP A 193 -2.65 38.79 16.19
CA ASP A 193 -1.90 37.56 16.39
C ASP A 193 -0.87 37.71 17.51
N SER A 194 -0.87 36.75 18.41
CA SER A 194 0.12 36.62 19.48
C SER A 194 0.79 35.25 19.42
N LEU A 195 2.12 35.24 19.47
CA LEU A 195 2.91 34.02 19.50
C LEU A 195 2.78 33.35 20.86
N LEU A 196 2.30 32.11 20.91
CA LEU A 196 2.12 31.37 22.15
C LEU A 196 3.22 30.33 22.40
N VAL A 197 3.58 29.55 21.36
CA VAL A 197 4.60 28.50 21.42
C VAL A 197 5.48 28.59 20.17
N SER A 198 6.78 28.35 20.31
CA SER A 198 7.72 28.18 19.20
C SER A 198 8.54 26.92 19.37
N ALA A 199 8.80 26.21 18.30
CA ALA A 199 9.61 25.00 18.28
C ALA A 199 10.31 24.79 16.91
N ASN A 200 11.43 24.06 16.95
CA ASN A 200 12.09 23.59 15.72
C ASN A 200 11.45 22.31 15.18
N ASN A 201 10.72 21.58 16.01
CA ASN A 201 10.03 20.35 15.63
C ASN A 201 8.56 20.65 15.32
N PRO A 202 7.92 19.87 14.44
CA PRO A 202 6.52 20.07 14.08
C PRO A 202 5.59 20.14 15.29
N LEU A 203 4.71 21.13 15.26
CA LEU A 203 3.59 21.31 16.18
C LEU A 203 2.31 21.07 15.39
N SER A 204 1.28 20.50 16.03
CA SER A 204 0.00 20.22 15.38
C SER A 204 -1.16 20.19 16.35
N VAL A 205 -2.35 20.27 15.80
CA VAL A 205 -3.67 20.01 16.39
C VAL A 205 -3.90 20.63 17.78
N PRO A 206 -3.77 21.95 17.94
CA PRO A 206 -4.09 22.61 19.19
C PRO A 206 -5.57 22.42 19.53
N SER A 207 -5.89 22.22 20.81
CA SER A 207 -7.27 22.04 21.29
C SER A 207 -7.47 22.78 22.61
N TRP A 208 -8.42 23.69 22.62
CA TRP A 208 -8.75 24.46 23.81
C TRP A 208 -9.51 23.63 24.84
N ARG A 209 -9.09 23.74 26.12
CA ARG A 209 -9.98 23.31 27.21
C ARG A 209 -11.22 24.19 27.24
N PRO A 210 -12.42 23.66 27.55
CA PRO A 210 -13.67 24.43 27.50
C PRO A 210 -13.78 25.67 28.38
N ASP A 211 -12.86 25.87 29.32
CA ASP A 211 -12.74 27.09 30.14
C ASP A 211 -11.72 28.11 29.64
N ASN A 212 -11.13 27.86 28.46
CA ASN A 212 -10.12 28.68 27.78
C ASN A 212 -8.82 28.92 28.58
N THR A 213 -8.59 28.15 29.66
CA THR A 213 -7.43 28.35 30.54
C THR A 213 -6.16 27.68 30.05
N LEU A 214 -6.27 26.74 29.08
CA LEU A 214 -5.15 26.06 28.49
C LEU A 214 -5.46 25.48 27.11
N LEU A 215 -4.40 25.18 26.38
CA LEU A 215 -4.39 24.38 25.15
C LEU A 215 -3.63 23.08 25.36
N ILE A 216 -4.12 21.97 24.80
CA ILE A 216 -3.35 20.76 24.55
C ILE A 216 -3.01 20.74 23.06
N TYR A 217 -1.79 20.33 22.72
CA TYR A 217 -1.31 20.23 21.34
C TYR A 217 -0.36 19.03 21.20
N GLN A 218 -0.09 18.63 19.98
CA GLN A 218 0.90 17.61 19.69
C GLN A 218 2.23 18.25 19.26
N GLN A 219 3.34 17.64 19.68
CA GLN A 219 4.68 17.98 19.23
C GLN A 219 5.42 16.73 18.80
N HIS A 220 5.99 16.76 17.60
CA HIS A 220 6.93 15.74 17.15
C HIS A 220 8.22 15.82 17.98
N VAL A 221 8.66 14.65 18.45
CA VAL A 221 9.90 14.47 19.21
C VAL A 221 10.71 13.34 18.57
N GLU A 222 11.96 13.18 18.96
CA GLU A 222 12.90 12.23 18.35
C GLU A 222 12.34 10.78 18.25
N ASN A 223 11.48 10.38 19.20
CA ASN A 223 10.90 9.05 19.26
C ASN A 223 9.36 9.03 19.04
N GLY A 224 8.82 9.89 18.19
CA GLY A 224 7.40 9.94 17.84
C GLY A 224 6.72 11.24 18.21
N THR A 225 5.47 11.20 18.64
CA THR A 225 4.66 12.39 18.98
C THR A 225 4.31 12.39 20.48
N SER A 226 4.27 13.55 21.09
CA SER A 226 3.93 13.74 22.50
C SER A 226 2.81 14.77 22.65
N LEU A 227 1.89 14.56 23.61
CA LEU A 227 0.94 15.57 24.02
C LEU A 227 1.64 16.58 24.94
N ARG A 228 1.50 17.83 24.59
CA ARG A 228 1.99 18.98 25.32
C ARG A 228 0.83 19.87 25.75
N MET A 229 1.06 20.65 26.77
CA MET A 229 0.07 21.59 27.31
C MET A 229 0.71 22.97 27.49
N VAL A 230 -0.04 23.99 27.12
CA VAL A 230 0.29 25.38 27.47
C VAL A 230 -0.83 25.99 28.29
N ILE A 231 -0.49 26.48 29.49
CA ILE A 231 -1.42 27.18 30.38
C ILE A 231 -1.39 28.65 30.01
N MET A 232 -2.58 29.25 29.85
CA MET A 232 -2.78 30.65 29.50
C MET A 232 -2.55 31.55 30.71
N SER A 233 -1.29 31.67 31.14
CA SER A 233 -0.79 32.57 32.18
C SER A 233 0.11 33.63 31.55
N ASP A 234 0.47 34.63 32.27
CA ASP A 234 1.44 35.63 31.85
C ASP A 234 2.71 35.56 32.74
N PRO A 235 3.86 35.05 32.22
CA PRO A 235 4.02 34.42 30.88
C PRO A 235 3.35 33.06 30.77
N PRO A 236 3.11 32.55 29.53
CA PRO A 236 2.54 31.22 29.29
C PRO A 236 3.41 30.10 29.86
N LEU A 237 2.81 29.12 30.50
CA LEU A 237 3.52 28.01 31.12
C LEU A 237 3.38 26.72 30.32
N LEU A 238 4.48 26.23 29.76
CA LEU A 238 4.57 24.98 28.99
C LEU A 238 4.79 23.78 29.92
N ARG A 239 4.10 22.68 29.64
CA ARG A 239 4.25 21.41 30.37
C ARG A 239 4.13 20.20 29.43
N ASP A 240 4.88 19.16 29.73
CA ASP A 240 4.67 17.84 29.16
C ASP A 240 3.42 17.23 29.78
N TYR A 241 2.53 16.67 28.94
CA TYR A 241 1.29 16.11 29.41
C TYR A 241 1.27 14.58 29.32
N SER A 242 1.69 13.99 28.20
CA SER A 242 1.91 12.55 28.08
C SER A 242 3.11 12.27 27.18
N ALA A 243 3.76 11.13 27.43
CA ALA A 243 4.82 10.62 26.59
C ALA A 243 4.73 9.09 26.52
N GLY A 244 5.20 8.51 25.43
CA GLY A 244 5.27 7.05 25.30
C GLY A 244 4.05 6.39 24.67
N GLU A 245 3.03 7.16 24.27
CA GLU A 245 1.88 6.70 23.51
C GLU A 245 2.12 6.87 22.01
N ASP A 246 1.58 5.99 21.19
CA ASP A 246 1.57 6.12 19.74
C ASP A 246 0.38 6.98 19.31
N LEU A 247 0.58 8.31 19.36
CA LEU A 247 -0.47 9.29 19.09
C LEU A 247 -0.73 9.41 17.58
N PHE A 248 -1.98 9.45 17.21
CA PHE A 248 -2.41 9.70 15.84
C PHE A 248 -2.60 11.20 15.58
N ALA A 249 -2.61 11.56 14.31
CA ALA A 249 -2.70 12.95 13.86
C ALA A 249 -4.12 13.52 14.04
N GLY A 250 -4.59 13.64 15.26
CA GLY A 250 -5.89 14.25 15.58
C GLY A 250 -5.84 14.98 16.90
N PRO A 251 -6.61 16.06 17.09
CA PRO A 251 -6.64 16.77 18.35
C PRO A 251 -7.27 15.93 19.46
N VAL A 252 -6.99 16.31 20.69
CA VAL A 252 -7.85 15.86 21.78
C VAL A 252 -9.22 16.53 21.66
N THR A 253 -10.29 15.81 21.90
CA THR A 253 -11.67 16.33 21.90
C THR A 253 -12.24 16.34 23.30
N TRP A 254 -12.72 17.50 23.74
CA TRP A 254 -13.20 17.70 25.09
C TRP A 254 -14.71 17.45 25.22
N GLN A 255 -15.08 16.53 26.08
CA GLN A 255 -16.49 16.40 26.50
C GLN A 255 -16.91 17.49 27.49
N ASN A 256 -15.98 17.87 28.37
CA ASN A 256 -16.14 18.95 29.36
C ASN A 256 -14.74 19.34 29.87
N ARG A 257 -14.63 20.32 30.76
CA ARG A 257 -13.35 20.81 31.28
C ARG A 257 -12.48 19.75 31.99
N SER A 258 -13.06 18.60 32.35
CA SER A 258 -12.37 17.56 33.11
C SER A 258 -12.16 16.27 32.33
N ARG A 259 -12.81 16.08 31.17
CA ARG A 259 -12.76 14.83 30.40
C ARG A 259 -12.58 15.10 28.93
N PHE A 260 -11.66 14.38 28.33
CA PHE A 260 -11.41 14.42 26.90
C PHE A 260 -11.10 13.03 26.33
N TYR A 261 -11.15 12.93 25.00
CA TYR A 261 -10.87 11.75 24.23
C TYR A 261 -9.77 12.02 23.22
N TYR A 262 -9.04 11.00 22.81
CA TYR A 262 -8.04 11.03 21.74
C TYR A 262 -7.78 9.62 21.21
N ALA A 263 -7.20 9.53 20.02
CA ALA A 263 -6.81 8.26 19.42
C ALA A 263 -5.30 8.04 19.61
N ALA A 264 -4.93 6.91 20.19
CA ALA A 264 -3.55 6.49 20.36
C ALA A 264 -3.46 4.97 20.55
N ASP A 265 -2.31 4.38 20.21
CA ASP A 265 -2.05 2.94 20.33
C ASP A 265 -3.11 2.06 19.63
N GLY A 266 -3.72 2.56 18.55
CA GLY A 266 -4.77 1.86 17.81
C GLY A 266 -6.17 1.94 18.41
N ILE A 267 -6.36 2.61 19.53
CA ILE A 267 -7.62 2.62 20.28
C ILE A 267 -8.08 4.03 20.62
N ILE A 268 -9.35 4.14 20.96
CA ILE A 268 -9.90 5.38 21.55
C ILE A 268 -9.58 5.38 23.04
N LYS A 269 -8.97 6.46 23.49
CA LYS A 269 -8.65 6.71 24.88
C LYS A 269 -9.52 7.83 25.44
N GLN A 270 -10.06 7.61 26.63
CA GLN A 270 -10.71 8.62 27.45
C GLN A 270 -9.82 8.95 28.64
N ARG A 271 -9.63 10.21 28.93
CA ARG A 271 -8.83 10.65 30.07
C ARG A 271 -9.52 11.73 30.87
N ASN A 272 -9.53 11.58 32.18
CA ASN A 272 -9.82 12.69 33.06
C ASN A 272 -8.55 13.55 33.18
N PHE A 273 -8.69 14.87 33.14
CA PHE A 273 -7.56 15.80 33.06
C PHE A 273 -6.53 15.57 34.17
N ASP A 274 -6.98 15.32 35.38
CA ASP A 274 -6.10 15.09 36.54
C ASP A 274 -5.65 13.62 36.70
N ALA A 275 -6.14 12.71 35.82
CA ALA A 275 -5.78 11.30 35.90
C ALA A 275 -4.40 11.06 35.27
N ARG A 276 -3.61 10.21 35.91
CA ARG A 276 -2.31 9.81 35.39
C ARG A 276 -2.39 8.95 34.13
N LEU A 277 -3.38 8.06 34.07
CA LEU A 277 -3.56 7.09 33.00
C LEU A 277 -4.93 7.27 32.32
N PRO A 278 -5.00 7.09 31.01
CA PRO A 278 -6.26 7.04 30.29
C PRO A 278 -6.97 5.70 30.50
N THR A 279 -8.25 5.65 30.15
CA THR A 279 -9.05 4.44 30.05
C THR A 279 -9.41 4.20 28.58
N ARG A 280 -9.46 2.92 28.18
CA ARG A 280 -9.88 2.52 26.83
C ARG A 280 -11.39 2.69 26.69
N VAL A 281 -11.83 3.25 25.54
CA VAL A 281 -13.22 3.17 25.08
C VAL A 281 -13.30 2.08 24.02
N PRO A 282 -13.87 0.90 24.32
CA PRO A 282 -13.91 -0.20 23.39
C PRO A 282 -14.91 0.06 22.26
N PHE A 283 -14.55 -0.30 21.02
CA PHE A 283 -15.49 -0.29 19.90
C PHE A 283 -15.37 -1.58 19.09
N ARG A 284 -16.41 -1.88 18.30
CA ARG A 284 -16.44 -2.94 17.31
C ARG A 284 -17.01 -2.39 16.01
N ALA A 285 -16.19 -2.25 14.99
CA ALA A 285 -16.61 -1.87 13.65
C ALA A 285 -16.69 -3.13 12.79
N ARG A 286 -17.89 -3.47 12.31
CA ARG A 286 -18.10 -4.64 11.46
C ARG A 286 -18.00 -4.23 9.99
N ILE A 287 -17.09 -4.86 9.29
CA ILE A 287 -16.88 -4.65 7.87
C ILE A 287 -17.29 -5.94 7.16
N GLY A 288 -18.41 -5.90 6.48
CA GLY A 288 -18.79 -6.96 5.54
C GLY A 288 -18.05 -6.79 4.22
N ASN A 289 -17.85 -7.87 3.47
CA ASN A 289 -17.54 -7.80 2.04
C ASN A 289 -18.76 -7.23 1.31
N GLY A 290 -19.08 -5.98 1.62
CA GLY A 290 -20.20 -5.29 1.00
C GLY A 290 -19.91 -5.01 -0.47
N THR A 291 -20.95 -5.08 -1.26
CA THR A 291 -21.06 -4.76 -2.68
C THR A 291 -20.69 -3.30 -3.03
N ASP A 292 -20.24 -2.50 -2.08
CA ASP A 292 -19.82 -1.11 -2.27
C ASP A 292 -18.35 -0.95 -2.69
N ASN A 293 -17.61 -2.05 -2.75
CA ASN A 293 -16.36 -2.05 -3.49
C ASN A 293 -16.74 -2.03 -4.96
N ALA A 294 -16.58 -0.88 -5.61
CA ALA A 294 -16.20 -0.87 -6.99
C ALA A 294 -14.87 -1.65 -7.07
N SER A 295 -14.96 -2.97 -7.00
CA SER A 295 -13.83 -3.84 -7.29
C SER A 295 -13.39 -3.40 -8.66
N THR A 296 -12.23 -2.79 -8.73
CA THR A 296 -11.55 -2.60 -10.00
C THR A 296 -11.54 -4.00 -10.59
N GLN A 297 -12.37 -4.25 -11.62
CA GLN A 297 -12.37 -5.53 -12.28
C GLN A 297 -11.01 -5.59 -12.96
N HIS A 298 -10.02 -6.19 -12.28
CA HIS A 298 -8.72 -6.43 -12.86
C HIS A 298 -8.95 -7.22 -14.13
N ARG A 299 -8.74 -6.58 -15.24
CA ARG A 299 -8.92 -7.16 -16.55
C ARG A 299 -7.90 -8.29 -16.69
N THR A 300 -8.34 -9.53 -16.77
CA THR A 300 -7.46 -10.63 -17.13
C THR A 300 -6.85 -10.35 -18.49
N ARG A 301 -5.52 -10.31 -18.54
CA ARG A 301 -4.74 -10.01 -19.73
C ARG A 301 -3.98 -11.26 -20.16
N HIS A 302 -3.64 -11.33 -21.43
CA HIS A 302 -2.82 -12.39 -22.00
C HIS A 302 -1.58 -11.79 -22.63
N LEU A 303 -0.47 -12.49 -22.48
CA LEU A 303 0.81 -12.12 -23.07
C LEU A 303 0.98 -12.81 -24.41
N SER A 304 1.44 -12.07 -25.41
CA SER A 304 1.96 -12.64 -26.65
C SER A 304 3.25 -13.41 -26.38
N VAL A 305 3.49 -14.43 -27.18
CA VAL A 305 4.71 -15.25 -27.10
C VAL A 305 5.52 -15.02 -28.37
N ASP A 306 6.44 -14.07 -28.30
CA ASP A 306 7.34 -13.81 -29.41
C ASP A 306 8.60 -14.67 -29.28
N ASN A 307 9.12 -15.15 -30.41
CA ASN A 307 10.32 -15.99 -30.46
C ASN A 307 10.28 -17.22 -29.52
N ALA A 308 9.14 -17.91 -29.49
CA ALA A 308 8.98 -19.14 -28.72
C ALA A 308 9.90 -20.26 -29.21
N ALA A 309 10.33 -21.14 -28.29
CA ALA A 309 10.92 -22.41 -28.66
C ALA A 309 9.85 -23.29 -29.34
N THR A 310 10.11 -23.64 -30.60
CA THR A 310 9.14 -24.43 -31.41
C THR A 310 9.28 -25.93 -31.21
N LEU A 311 10.48 -26.41 -30.83
CA LEU A 311 10.70 -27.83 -30.59
C LEU A 311 10.13 -28.25 -29.24
N PRO A 312 9.36 -29.36 -29.19
CA PRO A 312 8.83 -29.87 -27.94
C PRO A 312 9.96 -30.37 -27.03
N LEU A 313 9.84 -30.01 -25.74
CA LEU A 313 10.80 -30.39 -24.69
C LEU A 313 10.01 -30.88 -23.47
N VAL A 314 10.45 -31.97 -22.87
CA VAL A 314 9.96 -32.43 -21.56
C VAL A 314 11.03 -32.18 -20.51
N ILE A 315 10.68 -31.42 -19.48
CA ILE A 315 11.48 -31.24 -18.28
C ILE A 315 10.98 -32.22 -17.22
N ARG A 316 11.88 -33.04 -16.73
CA ARG A 316 11.63 -34.04 -15.70
C ARG A 316 12.39 -33.70 -14.43
N ALA A 317 11.70 -33.60 -13.31
CA ALA A 317 12.30 -33.25 -12.04
C ALA A 317 11.61 -34.03 -10.89
N ARG A 318 12.31 -34.14 -9.77
CA ARG A 318 11.78 -34.81 -8.58
C ARG A 318 10.69 -33.98 -7.89
N ARG A 319 10.85 -32.66 -7.84
CA ARG A 319 9.91 -31.74 -7.19
C ARG A 319 9.44 -30.66 -8.16
N VAL A 320 8.14 -30.48 -8.26
CA VAL A 320 7.51 -29.41 -9.04
C VAL A 320 6.61 -28.61 -8.11
N PHE A 321 6.93 -27.34 -7.89
CA PHE A 321 6.06 -26.38 -7.22
C PHE A 321 5.22 -25.69 -8.29
N ASP A 322 3.92 -25.96 -8.30
CA ASP A 322 3.05 -25.50 -9.39
C ASP A 322 2.64 -24.01 -9.29
N GLY A 323 2.99 -23.33 -8.19
CA GLY A 323 2.62 -21.94 -7.94
C GLY A 323 1.17 -21.72 -7.53
N VAL A 324 0.38 -22.79 -7.36
CA VAL A 324 -1.03 -22.74 -6.97
C VAL A 324 -1.27 -23.44 -5.65
N SER A 325 -0.68 -24.61 -5.47
CA SER A 325 -0.74 -25.39 -4.23
C SER A 325 0.42 -25.03 -3.30
N ASP A 326 0.24 -25.28 -1.99
CA ASP A 326 1.28 -25.02 -0.98
C ASP A 326 2.33 -26.14 -0.90
N GLY A 327 2.29 -27.12 -1.79
CA GLY A 327 3.16 -28.28 -1.76
C GLY A 327 3.77 -28.63 -3.13
N TYR A 328 4.57 -29.69 -3.15
CA TYR A 328 5.17 -30.20 -4.39
C TYR A 328 4.33 -31.32 -5.02
N GLN A 329 4.33 -31.31 -6.35
CA GLN A 329 4.04 -32.51 -7.15
C GLN A 329 5.35 -33.29 -7.34
N ALA A 330 5.39 -34.56 -6.95
CA ALA A 330 6.58 -35.37 -6.99
C ALA A 330 6.63 -36.21 -8.26
N ASP A 331 7.81 -36.29 -8.90
CA ASP A 331 8.07 -37.11 -10.10
C ASP A 331 7.13 -36.81 -11.27
N TYR A 332 7.02 -35.52 -11.62
CA TYR A 332 6.21 -35.03 -12.75
C TYR A 332 7.07 -34.66 -13.96
N ASP A 333 6.47 -34.81 -15.14
CA ASP A 333 6.97 -34.32 -16.41
C ASP A 333 6.22 -33.05 -16.82
N ILE A 334 6.97 -32.02 -17.21
CA ILE A 334 6.46 -30.75 -17.71
C ILE A 334 6.75 -30.71 -19.21
N HIS A 335 5.73 -30.87 -20.04
CA HIS A 335 5.82 -30.82 -21.49
C HIS A 335 5.67 -29.37 -21.98
N LEU A 336 6.70 -28.86 -22.64
CA LEU A 336 6.77 -27.52 -23.22
C LEU A 336 6.66 -27.62 -24.74
N GLN A 337 5.89 -26.72 -25.33
CA GLN A 337 5.74 -26.59 -26.78
C GLN A 337 5.27 -25.17 -27.12
N ASP A 338 5.83 -24.60 -28.18
CA ASP A 338 5.46 -23.26 -28.70
C ASP A 338 5.48 -22.17 -27.61
N GLY A 339 6.48 -22.22 -26.72
CA GLY A 339 6.67 -21.28 -25.63
C GLY A 339 5.68 -21.40 -24.47
N ARG A 340 4.80 -22.41 -24.49
CA ARG A 340 3.81 -22.67 -23.45
C ARG A 340 3.95 -24.04 -22.82
N ILE A 341 3.42 -24.21 -21.64
CA ILE A 341 3.26 -25.50 -20.97
C ILE A 341 2.09 -26.22 -21.62
N LYS A 342 2.36 -27.33 -22.27
CA LYS A 342 1.35 -28.15 -22.94
C LYS A 342 0.66 -29.10 -21.97
N ALA A 343 1.44 -29.72 -21.08
CA ALA A 343 0.93 -30.65 -20.08
C ALA A 343 1.87 -30.71 -18.87
N VAL A 344 1.29 -31.02 -17.72
CA VAL A 344 2.00 -31.34 -16.46
C VAL A 344 1.39 -32.65 -15.96
N VAL A 345 2.15 -33.73 -16.03
CA VAL A 345 1.63 -35.09 -15.82
C VAL A 345 2.64 -35.92 -15.01
N PRO A 346 2.21 -36.96 -14.31
CA PRO A 346 3.12 -37.94 -13.74
C PRO A 346 4.09 -38.49 -14.77
N ARG A 347 5.32 -38.81 -14.34
CA ARG A 347 6.39 -39.35 -15.19
C ARG A 347 5.90 -40.44 -16.12
N GLN A 348 6.16 -40.27 -17.41
CA GLN A 348 5.76 -41.21 -18.46
C GLN A 348 6.75 -41.23 -19.62
N ASP A 349 6.49 -42.13 -20.63
CA ASP A 349 7.26 -42.15 -21.87
C ASP A 349 6.75 -41.09 -22.86
N TRP A 350 7.69 -40.44 -23.56
CA TRP A 350 7.43 -39.38 -24.54
C TRP A 350 8.12 -39.71 -25.88
N PRO A 351 7.52 -40.58 -26.70
CA PRO A 351 8.11 -41.00 -27.98
C PRO A 351 8.33 -39.79 -28.90
N GLY A 352 9.57 -39.61 -29.38
CA GLY A 352 9.91 -38.54 -30.32
C GLY A 352 10.05 -37.14 -29.71
N VAL A 353 9.94 -36.99 -28.39
CA VAL A 353 10.15 -35.71 -27.69
C VAL A 353 11.46 -35.77 -26.88
N THR A 354 12.24 -34.71 -26.92
CA THR A 354 13.45 -34.60 -26.10
C THR A 354 13.09 -34.52 -24.62
N ILE A 355 13.63 -35.41 -23.80
CA ILE A 355 13.46 -35.40 -22.34
C ILE A 355 14.76 -34.90 -21.70
N LEU A 356 14.63 -33.86 -20.89
CA LEU A 356 15.71 -33.36 -20.04
C LEU A 356 15.41 -33.80 -18.60
N ASP A 357 16.01 -34.91 -18.19
CA ASP A 357 15.90 -35.40 -16.81
C ASP A 357 16.93 -34.69 -15.94
N LEU A 358 16.45 -33.84 -15.05
CA LEU A 358 17.27 -32.98 -14.18
C LEU A 358 17.54 -33.63 -12.80
N GLY A 359 16.93 -34.79 -12.52
CA GLY A 359 17.16 -35.53 -11.29
C GLY A 359 16.55 -34.86 -10.03
N ASP A 360 17.34 -34.79 -8.96
CA ASP A 360 16.88 -34.29 -7.65
C ASP A 360 16.98 -32.76 -7.55
N VAL A 361 16.16 -32.07 -8.32
CA VAL A 361 16.01 -30.61 -8.32
C VAL A 361 14.57 -30.23 -8.07
N THR A 362 14.35 -28.95 -7.80
CA THR A 362 13.00 -28.34 -7.71
C THR A 362 12.77 -27.43 -8.91
N VAL A 363 11.66 -27.61 -9.60
CA VAL A 363 11.18 -26.72 -10.66
C VAL A 363 10.05 -25.87 -10.11
N LEU A 364 10.13 -24.56 -10.34
CA LEU A 364 9.15 -23.56 -9.94
C LEU A 364 8.78 -22.68 -11.15
N PRO A 365 7.65 -21.94 -11.06
CA PRO A 365 7.37 -20.86 -12.02
C PRO A 365 8.54 -19.86 -12.03
N GLY A 366 8.77 -19.24 -13.17
CA GLY A 366 9.74 -18.16 -13.29
C GLY A 366 9.43 -17.02 -12.34
N LEU A 367 10.47 -16.45 -11.72
CA LEU A 367 10.29 -15.40 -10.72
C LEU A 367 9.84 -14.09 -11.38
N ILE A 368 8.90 -13.44 -10.74
CA ILE A 368 8.34 -12.13 -11.12
C ILE A 368 8.78 -11.10 -10.10
N ASP A 369 9.54 -10.11 -10.56
CA ASP A 369 9.84 -8.91 -9.79
C ASP A 369 8.83 -7.82 -10.17
N SER A 370 7.90 -7.55 -9.28
CA SER A 370 6.74 -6.70 -9.60
C SER A 370 7.04 -5.21 -9.56
N TYR A 371 8.21 -4.79 -9.12
CA TYR A 371 8.67 -3.41 -9.19
C TYR A 371 10.16 -3.31 -8.86
N ALA A 372 11.01 -3.10 -9.86
CA ALA A 372 12.47 -3.07 -9.71
C ALA A 372 13.13 -1.96 -10.54
N ARG A 373 14.29 -1.50 -10.08
CA ARG A 373 15.15 -0.55 -10.81
C ARG A 373 16.20 -1.27 -11.62
N LEU A 374 16.23 -1.01 -12.92
CA LEU A 374 17.23 -1.57 -13.84
C LEU A 374 18.52 -0.75 -13.91
N GLN A 375 18.48 0.54 -13.64
CA GLN A 375 19.59 1.50 -13.82
C GLN A 375 20.90 1.12 -13.12
N SER A 376 20.86 0.22 -12.14
CA SER A 376 22.03 -0.29 -11.44
C SER A 376 22.80 -1.38 -12.20
N LEU A 377 22.27 -1.86 -13.34
CA LEU A 377 22.88 -2.93 -14.13
C LEU A 377 23.41 -2.40 -15.47
N PRO A 378 24.62 -2.83 -15.91
CA PRO A 378 25.10 -2.53 -17.26
C PRO A 378 24.16 -3.13 -18.33
N ALA A 379 23.71 -2.30 -19.28
CA ALA A 379 22.66 -2.67 -20.22
C ALA A 379 23.00 -3.89 -21.10
N ASN A 380 24.27 -4.07 -21.45
CA ASN A 380 24.77 -5.13 -22.31
C ASN A 380 24.69 -6.53 -21.66
N ILE A 381 24.85 -6.64 -20.34
CA ILE A 381 24.81 -7.91 -19.60
C ILE A 381 23.53 -8.10 -18.77
N ALA A 382 22.73 -7.06 -18.60
CA ALA A 382 21.56 -7.08 -17.70
C ALA A 382 20.58 -8.21 -18.00
N GLY A 383 20.30 -8.48 -19.28
CA GLY A 383 19.38 -9.56 -19.68
C GLY A 383 19.79 -10.94 -19.15
N PRO A 384 20.93 -11.49 -19.58
CA PRO A 384 21.38 -12.80 -19.10
C PRO A 384 21.70 -12.81 -17.60
N LEU A 385 22.11 -11.68 -17.02
CA LEU A 385 22.37 -11.57 -15.58
C LEU A 385 21.07 -11.70 -14.76
N LEU A 386 19.99 -11.01 -15.13
CA LEU A 386 18.70 -11.13 -14.48
C LEU A 386 18.15 -12.57 -14.57
N LEU A 387 18.27 -13.20 -15.75
CA LEU A 387 17.89 -14.61 -15.89
C LEU A 387 18.74 -15.51 -14.99
N SER A 388 20.03 -15.22 -14.79
CA SER A 388 20.90 -15.99 -13.91
C SER A 388 20.49 -15.92 -12.42
N PHE A 389 19.68 -14.94 -12.05
CA PHE A 389 19.00 -14.83 -10.75
C PHE A 389 17.57 -15.43 -10.77
N GLY A 390 17.13 -16.01 -11.88
CA GLY A 390 15.80 -16.61 -12.01
C GLY A 390 14.66 -15.62 -12.33
N VAL A 391 14.99 -14.35 -12.56
CA VAL A 391 13.98 -13.33 -12.93
C VAL A 391 13.59 -13.55 -14.38
N THR A 392 12.36 -14.02 -14.63
CA THR A 392 11.81 -14.23 -15.98
C THR A 392 10.90 -13.10 -16.43
N THR A 393 10.34 -12.37 -15.46
CA THR A 393 9.49 -11.19 -15.69
C THR A 393 9.84 -10.11 -14.66
N LEU A 394 9.96 -8.86 -15.11
CA LEU A 394 10.27 -7.72 -14.27
C LEU A 394 9.40 -6.53 -14.67
N VAL A 395 8.78 -5.86 -13.69
CA VAL A 395 8.12 -4.56 -13.89
C VAL A 395 9.13 -3.46 -13.59
N ALA A 396 9.48 -2.69 -14.60
CA ALA A 396 10.45 -1.61 -14.47
C ALA A 396 9.84 -0.40 -13.74
N ALA A 397 10.55 0.03 -12.71
CA ALA A 397 10.25 1.23 -11.92
C ALA A 397 10.80 2.52 -12.56
N ASP A 398 11.70 2.41 -13.50
CA ASP A 398 12.44 3.49 -14.15
C ASP A 398 12.46 3.32 -15.68
N SER A 399 13.09 4.29 -16.39
CA SER A 399 13.20 4.22 -17.84
C SER A 399 14.03 3.00 -18.29
N VAL A 400 13.56 2.36 -19.35
CA VAL A 400 14.17 1.17 -19.95
C VAL A 400 14.77 1.44 -21.33
N GLU A 401 14.81 2.70 -21.77
CA GLU A 401 15.22 3.09 -23.11
C GLU A 401 16.67 2.71 -23.45
N ASN A 402 17.52 2.61 -22.45
CA ASN A 402 18.94 2.24 -22.62
C ASN A 402 19.17 0.73 -22.75
N TYR A 403 18.14 -0.10 -22.61
CA TYR A 403 18.24 -1.56 -22.64
C TYR A 403 17.80 -2.13 -23.98
N PRO A 404 18.49 -3.14 -24.53
CA PRO A 404 18.16 -3.72 -25.83
C PRO A 404 17.02 -4.75 -25.71
N LEU A 405 15.82 -4.30 -25.31
CA LEU A 405 14.69 -5.17 -24.97
C LEU A 405 14.25 -6.08 -26.12
N ASP A 406 14.29 -5.59 -27.36
CA ASP A 406 13.97 -6.40 -28.55
C ASP A 406 14.95 -7.56 -28.72
N ALA A 407 16.23 -7.33 -28.44
CA ALA A 407 17.24 -8.38 -28.50
C ALA A 407 17.02 -9.44 -27.41
N TRP A 408 16.50 -9.05 -26.23
CA TRP A 408 16.22 -9.96 -25.12
C TRP A 408 15.12 -10.98 -25.41
N GLN A 409 14.35 -10.78 -26.46
CA GLN A 409 13.36 -11.76 -26.90
C GLN A 409 14.01 -12.94 -27.64
N SER A 410 15.28 -12.84 -28.05
CA SER A 410 15.98 -13.89 -28.80
C SER A 410 16.71 -14.86 -27.86
N SER A 411 16.87 -16.11 -28.32
CA SER A 411 17.69 -17.11 -27.61
C SER A 411 19.19 -16.78 -27.65
N ALA A 412 19.65 -15.93 -28.58
CA ALA A 412 21.03 -15.50 -28.69
C ALA A 412 21.39 -14.46 -27.59
N HIS A 413 20.50 -13.57 -27.29
CA HIS A 413 20.67 -12.52 -26.27
C HIS A 413 19.49 -12.57 -25.27
N PRO A 414 19.42 -13.63 -24.46
CA PRO A 414 18.25 -13.85 -23.61
C PRO A 414 18.15 -12.83 -22.49
N GLY A 415 16.91 -12.41 -22.20
CA GLY A 415 16.58 -11.57 -21.05
C GLY A 415 15.18 -11.84 -20.52
N PRO A 416 14.84 -11.28 -19.36
CA PRO A 416 13.49 -11.36 -18.82
C PRO A 416 12.49 -10.58 -19.69
N ARG A 417 11.22 -10.85 -19.51
CA ARG A 417 10.13 -9.98 -20.00
C ARG A 417 10.14 -8.72 -19.16
N ILE A 418 10.25 -7.57 -19.83
CA ILE A 418 10.16 -6.28 -19.18
C ILE A 418 8.74 -5.72 -19.41
N LEU A 419 8.09 -5.41 -18.31
CA LEU A 419 6.81 -4.74 -18.27
C LEU A 419 7.05 -3.32 -17.72
N ARG A 420 6.22 -2.36 -18.13
CA ARG A 420 6.45 -0.94 -17.83
C ARG A 420 5.42 -0.38 -16.87
N THR A 421 5.81 0.65 -16.14
CA THR A 421 4.96 1.46 -15.27
C THR A 421 4.84 2.86 -15.88
N ALA A 422 3.62 3.40 -15.97
CA ALA A 422 3.40 4.81 -16.28
C ALA A 422 3.33 5.63 -14.99
N LEU A 423 3.63 6.92 -15.09
CA LEU A 423 3.31 7.87 -14.03
C LEU A 423 1.89 8.42 -14.25
N ALA A 424 1.11 8.53 -13.19
CA ALA A 424 -0.23 9.10 -13.26
C ALA A 424 -0.24 10.60 -13.65
N THR A 425 0.93 11.25 -13.59
CA THR A 425 1.14 12.61 -14.08
C THR A 425 1.27 12.70 -15.60
N ASP A 426 1.55 11.58 -16.26
CA ASP A 426 1.73 11.53 -17.71
C ASP A 426 0.37 11.56 -18.43
N VAL A 427 0.40 12.02 -19.67
CA VAL A 427 -0.78 11.97 -20.53
C VAL A 427 -1.05 10.52 -20.92
N MET A 428 -2.25 10.05 -20.66
CA MET A 428 -2.65 8.70 -21.06
C MET A 428 -2.65 8.60 -22.59
N PRO A 429 -1.97 7.60 -23.19
CA PRO A 429 -1.97 7.42 -24.64
C PRO A 429 -3.34 6.95 -25.13
N ASP A 430 -3.66 7.26 -26.40
CA ASP A 430 -4.93 6.85 -27.05
C ASP A 430 -5.13 5.32 -27.07
N SER A 431 -4.02 4.57 -27.16
CA SER A 431 -4.00 3.11 -27.02
C SER A 431 -2.94 2.71 -26.01
N LEU A 432 -3.32 1.84 -25.05
CA LEU A 432 -2.40 1.34 -24.05
C LEU A 432 -1.44 0.29 -24.64
N PRO A 433 -0.12 0.47 -24.52
CA PRO A 433 0.84 -0.55 -24.91
C PRO A 433 0.61 -1.87 -24.13
N GLU A 434 0.85 -3.01 -24.78
CA GLU A 434 0.66 -4.32 -24.14
C GLU A 434 1.56 -4.54 -22.93
N ASP A 435 2.76 -3.97 -22.96
CA ASP A 435 3.76 -4.06 -21.89
C ASP A 435 3.54 -3.06 -20.76
N LEU A 436 2.60 -2.11 -20.88
CA LEU A 436 2.21 -1.20 -19.81
C LEU A 436 1.24 -1.90 -18.85
N VAL A 437 1.66 -2.13 -17.61
CA VAL A 437 0.94 -3.01 -16.67
C VAL A 437 0.48 -2.33 -15.41
N MET A 438 1.00 -1.15 -15.10
CA MET A 438 0.77 -0.48 -13.83
C MET A 438 0.87 1.02 -14.00
N VAL A 439 0.16 1.77 -13.17
CA VAL A 439 0.26 3.23 -13.10
C VAL A 439 0.68 3.62 -11.69
N ARG A 440 1.82 4.27 -11.56
CA ARG A 440 2.30 4.81 -10.29
C ARG A 440 1.75 6.22 -10.07
N ILE A 441 1.17 6.43 -8.90
CA ILE A 441 0.76 7.73 -8.41
C ILE A 441 1.86 8.22 -7.46
N PRO A 442 2.68 9.21 -7.86
CA PRO A 442 3.71 9.76 -6.97
C PRO A 442 3.07 10.51 -5.81
N GLY A 443 3.73 10.52 -4.66
CA GLY A 443 3.26 11.06 -3.39
C GLY A 443 2.43 12.35 -3.50
N LEU A 444 1.21 12.30 -3.00
CA LEU A 444 0.13 13.25 -3.29
C LEU A 444 -0.05 14.39 -2.29
N ALA A 445 0.93 14.65 -1.48
CA ALA A 445 0.82 15.83 -0.59
C ALA A 445 0.58 17.16 -1.34
N THR A 446 0.74 17.19 -2.68
CA THR A 446 0.70 18.42 -3.47
C THR A 446 0.13 18.29 -4.89
N ALA A 447 -0.75 17.31 -5.18
CA ALA A 447 -1.31 17.16 -6.52
C ALA A 447 -2.25 18.32 -6.89
N ASN A 448 -2.01 18.97 -8.04
CA ASN A 448 -2.89 20.00 -8.58
C ASN A 448 -4.07 19.40 -9.36
N ASN A 449 -5.09 20.22 -9.68
CA ASN A 449 -6.31 19.80 -10.36
C ASN A 449 -6.07 19.00 -11.65
N GLY A 450 -5.11 19.40 -12.47
CA GLY A 450 -4.81 18.70 -13.72
C GLY A 450 -4.19 17.31 -13.51
N GLN A 451 -3.46 17.10 -12.41
CA GLN A 451 -2.92 15.79 -12.04
C GLN A 451 -4.04 14.84 -11.59
N LEU A 452 -5.02 15.37 -10.87
CA LEU A 452 -6.14 14.60 -10.35
C LEU A 452 -7.10 14.13 -11.45
N GLU A 453 -7.35 14.98 -12.46
CA GLU A 453 -8.09 14.60 -13.67
C GLU A 453 -7.39 13.46 -14.42
N ARG A 454 -6.05 13.51 -14.52
CA ARG A 454 -5.28 12.43 -15.14
C ARG A 454 -5.34 11.13 -14.35
N ILE A 455 -5.24 11.18 -13.01
CA ILE A 455 -5.41 10.00 -12.16
C ILE A 455 -6.79 9.36 -12.38
N ALA A 456 -7.84 10.19 -12.48
CA ALA A 456 -9.19 9.72 -12.79
C ALA A 456 -9.29 9.05 -14.17
N GLN A 457 -8.60 9.59 -15.19
CA GLN A 457 -8.51 8.97 -16.51
C GLN A 457 -7.77 7.63 -16.47
N TRP A 458 -6.61 7.59 -15.80
CA TRP A 458 -5.84 6.36 -15.64
C TRP A 458 -6.62 5.25 -14.89
N ARG A 459 -7.45 5.62 -13.92
CA ARG A 459 -8.33 4.66 -13.23
C ARG A 459 -9.29 3.98 -14.19
N GLN A 460 -9.81 4.70 -15.21
CA GLN A 460 -10.69 4.13 -16.21
C GLN A 460 -9.98 3.15 -17.15
N SER A 461 -8.65 3.15 -17.19
CA SER A 461 -7.86 2.23 -18.01
C SER A 461 -7.96 0.76 -17.57
N GLY A 462 -8.34 0.50 -16.32
CA GLY A 462 -8.36 -0.83 -15.70
C GLY A 462 -6.97 -1.38 -15.37
N LEU A 463 -5.92 -0.54 -15.42
CA LEU A 463 -4.59 -0.90 -14.94
C LEU A 463 -4.49 -0.73 -13.43
N PRO A 464 -3.75 -1.60 -12.73
CA PRO A 464 -3.47 -1.46 -11.30
C PRO A 464 -2.83 -0.11 -10.98
N LEU A 465 -3.35 0.55 -9.96
CA LEU A 465 -2.81 1.81 -9.43
C LEU A 465 -1.88 1.51 -8.26
N LEU A 466 -0.62 1.91 -8.39
CA LEU A 466 0.41 1.81 -7.36
C LEU A 466 0.59 3.14 -6.66
N VAL A 467 0.55 3.15 -5.35
CA VAL A 467 0.90 4.32 -4.52
C VAL A 467 2.10 4.03 -3.65
N ASP A 468 2.90 5.06 -3.38
CA ASP A 468 4.09 4.98 -2.52
C ASP A 468 3.85 5.52 -1.10
N SER A 469 2.61 5.84 -0.78
CA SER A 469 2.21 6.31 0.54
C SER A 469 0.97 5.59 1.02
N TRP A 470 1.03 5.05 2.23
CA TRP A 470 -0.11 4.47 2.93
C TRP A 470 -1.31 5.43 2.99
N GLN A 471 -1.06 6.70 3.26
CA GLN A 471 -2.10 7.73 3.36
C GLN A 471 -2.78 7.99 2.01
N ALA A 472 -2.06 7.79 0.91
CA ALA A 472 -2.60 7.94 -0.44
C ALA A 472 -3.37 6.70 -0.93
N ALA A 473 -3.08 5.51 -0.38
CA ALA A 473 -3.66 4.25 -0.86
C ALA A 473 -5.19 4.23 -0.84
N PRO A 474 -5.86 4.63 0.25
CA PRO A 474 -7.32 4.66 0.30
C PRO A 474 -7.92 5.81 -0.50
N LEU A 475 -7.24 6.96 -0.56
CA LEU A 475 -7.70 8.17 -1.28
C LEU A 475 -7.91 7.91 -2.76
N HIS A 476 -7.12 7.01 -3.32
CA HIS A 476 -7.12 6.73 -4.74
C HIS A 476 -7.68 5.36 -5.09
N HIS A 477 -8.25 4.63 -4.11
CA HIS A 477 -8.62 3.21 -4.30
C HIS A 477 -7.46 2.46 -4.98
N ALA A 478 -6.25 2.60 -4.42
CA ALA A 478 -5.07 2.00 -5.00
C ALA A 478 -5.16 0.48 -4.92
N ASP A 479 -4.70 -0.17 -5.98
CA ASP A 479 -4.66 -1.62 -6.06
C ASP A 479 -3.39 -2.19 -5.42
N LEU A 480 -2.33 -1.37 -5.37
CA LEU A 480 -1.03 -1.74 -4.86
C LEU A 480 -0.44 -0.62 -4.00
N LEU A 481 0.18 -1.00 -2.89
CA LEU A 481 0.96 -0.12 -2.03
C LEU A 481 2.44 -0.49 -2.12
N LEU A 482 3.30 0.48 -2.42
CA LEU A 482 4.74 0.28 -2.51
C LEU A 482 5.37 0.31 -1.11
N GLY A 483 6.02 -0.80 -0.76
CA GLY A 483 6.85 -0.93 0.42
C GLY A 483 6.05 -1.07 1.72
N ILE A 484 6.29 -2.15 2.43
CA ILE A 484 5.69 -2.39 3.75
C ILE A 484 6.17 -1.36 4.79
N GLU A 485 7.27 -0.69 4.53
CA GLU A 485 7.83 0.36 5.38
C GLU A 485 6.99 1.64 5.40
N SER A 486 6.21 1.89 4.34
CA SER A 486 5.29 3.03 4.29
C SER A 486 4.08 2.84 5.20
N ILE A 487 3.85 1.62 5.70
CA ILE A 487 2.72 1.29 6.57
C ILE A 487 3.03 1.76 8.00
N PRO A 488 2.18 2.60 8.60
CA PRO A 488 2.37 3.07 9.97
C PRO A 488 2.44 1.90 10.95
N ARG A 489 3.41 1.92 11.84
CA ARG A 489 3.61 0.91 12.87
C ARG A 489 3.42 1.51 14.24
N SER A 490 2.93 0.71 15.17
CA SER A 490 2.98 1.06 16.58
C SER A 490 4.43 1.25 17.03
N ARG A 491 4.67 1.94 18.12
CA ARG A 491 6.00 2.03 18.74
C ARG A 491 6.63 0.66 19.04
N SER A 492 5.82 -0.38 19.23
CA SER A 492 6.27 -1.76 19.38
C SER A 492 6.57 -2.47 18.05
N GLY A 493 6.42 -1.79 16.90
CA GLY A 493 6.59 -2.38 15.57
C GLY A 493 5.40 -3.19 15.07
N ARG A 494 4.30 -3.29 15.83
CA ARG A 494 3.10 -4.06 15.48
C ARG A 494 2.25 -3.34 14.44
N LEU A 495 1.69 -4.08 13.47
CA LEU A 495 0.65 -3.57 12.57
C LEU A 495 -0.71 -3.58 13.28
N TYR A 496 -1.50 -2.53 13.08
CA TYR A 496 -2.87 -2.45 13.57
C TYR A 496 -3.83 -3.30 12.72
N GLN A 497 -4.97 -3.70 13.29
CA GLN A 497 -5.93 -4.61 12.64
C GLN A 497 -6.50 -4.08 11.33
N ASP A 498 -6.78 -2.80 11.24
CA ASP A 498 -7.33 -2.17 10.03
C ASP A 498 -6.39 -2.25 8.84
N LEU A 499 -5.07 -2.17 9.08
CA LEU A 499 -4.06 -2.35 8.03
C LEU A 499 -4.02 -3.80 7.54
N GLN A 500 -4.14 -4.75 8.46
CA GLN A 500 -4.22 -6.18 8.12
C GLN A 500 -5.47 -6.51 7.29
N VAL A 501 -6.57 -5.82 7.57
CA VAL A 501 -7.86 -6.04 6.93
C VAL A 501 -7.99 -5.22 5.64
N ALA A 502 -7.50 -3.98 5.61
CA ALA A 502 -7.58 -3.11 4.43
C ALA A 502 -6.92 -3.74 3.21
N SER A 503 -5.77 -4.37 3.38
CA SER A 503 -5.07 -5.09 2.31
C SER A 503 -5.84 -6.33 1.83
N GLY A 504 -6.59 -7.01 2.71
CA GLY A 504 -7.42 -8.16 2.35
C GLY A 504 -8.78 -7.79 1.74
N LEU A 505 -9.41 -6.71 2.23
CA LEU A 505 -10.75 -6.28 1.78
C LEU A 505 -10.72 -5.47 0.48
N ALA A 506 -9.67 -4.67 0.25
CA ALA A 506 -9.54 -3.87 -0.95
C ALA A 506 -9.08 -4.67 -2.17
N GLY A 507 -8.71 -5.97 -2.00
CA GLY A 507 -8.01 -6.72 -3.03
C GLY A 507 -6.63 -6.13 -3.37
N SER A 508 -6.17 -5.19 -2.54
CA SER A 508 -4.90 -4.50 -2.74
C SER A 508 -3.76 -5.39 -2.31
N GLY A 509 -2.81 -5.62 -3.22
CA GLY A 509 -1.54 -6.25 -2.88
C GLY A 509 -0.60 -5.22 -2.23
N VAL A 510 0.26 -5.67 -1.34
CA VAL A 510 1.37 -4.87 -0.83
C VAL A 510 2.65 -5.32 -1.53
N LEU A 511 3.30 -4.41 -2.25
CA LEU A 511 4.65 -4.64 -2.77
C LEU A 511 5.63 -4.67 -1.60
N SER A 512 6.51 -5.66 -1.55
CA SER A 512 7.28 -5.96 -0.34
C SER A 512 8.26 -4.86 0.07
N GLY A 513 9.30 -4.61 -0.67
CA GLY A 513 10.33 -3.61 -0.32
C GLY A 513 10.97 -3.80 1.06
N MET A 514 10.95 -5.03 1.59
CA MET A 514 11.40 -5.33 2.96
C MET A 514 12.92 -5.25 3.13
N ALA A 515 13.67 -5.46 2.05
CA ALA A 515 15.13 -5.47 2.08
C ALA A 515 15.72 -4.06 2.22
N ASP A 516 14.94 -2.99 2.08
CA ASP A 516 15.40 -1.61 2.28
C ASP A 516 15.94 -1.36 3.69
N GLY A 517 15.38 -2.04 4.70
CA GLY A 517 15.87 -1.99 6.07
C GLY A 517 17.17 -2.77 6.33
N GLY A 518 17.68 -3.49 5.34
CA GLY A 518 18.83 -4.39 5.42
C GLY A 518 18.44 -5.85 5.22
N THR A 519 19.39 -6.68 4.83
CA THR A 519 19.13 -8.08 4.48
C THR A 519 19.94 -9.04 5.32
N PRO A 520 19.28 -9.85 6.16
CA PRO A 520 19.98 -10.95 6.83
C PRO A 520 20.49 -11.95 5.78
N GLY A 521 21.73 -12.38 5.93
CA GLY A 521 22.34 -13.33 4.99
C GLY A 521 22.79 -12.74 3.65
N LEU A 522 22.77 -11.42 3.45
CA LEU A 522 23.28 -10.75 2.24
C LEU A 522 24.71 -11.17 1.88
N THR A 523 25.58 -11.37 2.86
CA THR A 523 26.95 -11.86 2.64
C THR A 523 26.96 -13.20 1.91
N ASN A 524 26.05 -14.11 2.22
CA ASN A 524 25.94 -15.41 1.55
C ASN A 524 25.45 -15.25 0.09
N LEU A 525 24.52 -14.33 -0.15
CA LEU A 525 24.06 -14.01 -1.51
C LEU A 525 25.20 -13.46 -2.37
N LEU A 526 26.03 -12.59 -1.81
CA LEU A 526 27.19 -12.02 -2.52
C LEU A 526 28.26 -13.06 -2.87
N GLN A 527 28.29 -14.22 -2.23
CA GLN A 527 29.17 -15.33 -2.55
C GLN A 527 28.65 -16.22 -3.70
N SER A 528 27.44 -15.97 -4.20
CA SER A 528 26.88 -16.74 -5.31
C SER A 528 27.69 -16.52 -6.62
N ARG A 529 27.62 -17.47 -7.53
CA ARG A 529 28.34 -17.41 -8.82
C ARG A 529 27.92 -16.20 -9.66
N GLN A 530 26.66 -15.82 -9.59
CA GLN A 530 26.07 -14.70 -10.33
C GLN A 530 26.57 -13.35 -9.81
N SER A 531 26.80 -13.26 -8.50
CA SER A 531 27.13 -12.00 -7.83
C SER A 531 28.48 -11.42 -8.23
N ARG A 532 29.39 -12.23 -8.77
CA ARG A 532 30.70 -11.76 -9.30
C ARG A 532 30.58 -10.77 -10.48
N TRP A 533 29.38 -10.70 -11.10
CA TRP A 533 29.11 -9.83 -12.23
C TRP A 533 28.38 -8.53 -11.85
N LEU A 534 28.10 -8.36 -10.58
CA LEU A 534 27.48 -7.15 -10.04
C LEU A 534 28.53 -6.03 -9.87
N PRO A 535 28.10 -4.76 -9.80
CA PRO A 535 28.99 -3.64 -9.46
C PRO A 535 29.72 -3.86 -8.14
N GLU A 536 30.97 -3.38 -8.06
CA GLU A 536 31.84 -3.58 -6.88
C GLU A 536 31.45 -2.68 -5.68
N ASP A 537 30.73 -1.60 -5.92
CA ASP A 537 30.36 -0.55 -4.97
C ASP A 537 28.99 -0.77 -4.32
N ILE A 538 28.53 -2.02 -4.23
CA ILE A 538 27.26 -2.34 -3.60
C ILE A 538 27.30 -1.97 -2.12
N ALA A 539 26.40 -1.09 -1.70
CA ALA A 539 26.22 -0.75 -0.29
C ALA A 539 25.67 -1.95 0.50
N ILE A 540 26.48 -2.50 1.41
CA ILE A 540 26.10 -3.65 2.22
C ILE A 540 25.49 -3.16 3.53
N ASN A 541 24.16 -3.25 3.66
CA ASN A 541 23.47 -3.07 4.91
C ASN A 541 22.99 -4.44 5.43
N THR A 542 23.68 -4.96 6.45
CA THR A 542 23.34 -6.25 7.06
C THR A 542 22.48 -6.09 8.32
N ARG A 543 22.22 -4.87 8.76
CA ARG A 543 21.33 -4.62 9.91
C ARG A 543 19.89 -4.74 9.44
N PHE A 544 19.23 -5.78 9.91
CA PHE A 544 17.81 -5.97 9.73
C PHE A 544 17.07 -5.48 10.99
N PRO A 545 16.29 -4.41 10.93
CA PRO A 545 15.66 -3.82 12.12
C PRO A 545 14.56 -4.69 12.73
N GLY A 546 14.35 -5.89 12.21
CA GLY A 546 13.20 -6.72 12.54
C GLY A 546 11.95 -6.20 11.83
N LEU A 547 11.30 -7.04 11.06
CA LEU A 547 9.97 -6.70 10.55
C LEU A 547 8.93 -7.02 11.62
N PRO A 548 7.82 -6.29 11.66
CA PRO A 548 6.71 -6.67 12.50
C PRO A 548 6.32 -8.10 12.15
N GLU A 549 5.85 -8.86 13.13
CA GLU A 549 5.14 -10.09 12.86
C GLU A 549 3.99 -9.77 11.89
N ILE A 550 4.23 -10.00 10.61
CA ILE A 550 3.17 -10.08 9.61
C ILE A 550 2.46 -11.40 9.90
N GLY A 551 1.97 -11.51 11.13
CA GLY A 551 1.26 -12.69 11.60
C GLY A 551 0.05 -12.90 10.72
N SER A 552 -0.21 -14.14 10.30
CA SER A 552 -1.47 -14.71 9.76
C SER A 552 -2.40 -13.79 8.92
N ALA A 553 -1.96 -12.59 8.56
CA ALA A 553 -2.74 -11.62 7.81
C ALA A 553 -3.04 -12.18 6.42
N GLN A 554 -4.29 -12.10 6.01
CA GLN A 554 -4.79 -12.43 4.68
C GLN A 554 -4.29 -11.44 3.59
N THR A 555 -3.18 -10.75 3.85
CA THR A 555 -2.60 -9.78 2.92
C THR A 555 -1.91 -10.50 1.78
N ASP A 556 -2.33 -10.27 0.56
CA ASP A 556 -1.62 -10.72 -0.64
C ASP A 556 -0.31 -9.92 -0.77
N LEU A 557 0.76 -10.53 -0.29
CA LEU A 557 2.09 -9.96 -0.44
C LEU A 557 2.59 -10.23 -1.85
N VAL A 558 3.07 -9.18 -2.51
CA VAL A 558 3.60 -9.22 -3.88
C VAL A 558 5.07 -8.84 -3.82
N LEU A 559 5.95 -9.70 -4.32
CA LEU A 559 7.39 -9.44 -4.27
C LEU A 559 7.74 -8.28 -5.19
N ALA A 560 8.49 -7.31 -4.65
CA ALA A 560 9.08 -6.20 -5.37
C ALA A 560 10.44 -5.87 -4.77
N SER A 561 11.47 -5.81 -5.61
CA SER A 561 12.83 -5.53 -5.19
C SER A 561 13.21 -4.06 -5.38
N TYR A 562 12.26 -3.17 -5.18
CA TYR A 562 12.48 -1.72 -5.22
C TYR A 562 13.34 -1.29 -4.03
N SER A 563 14.59 -1.70 -4.03
CA SER A 563 15.51 -1.39 -2.95
C SER A 563 16.50 -0.29 -3.36
N ASN A 564 16.83 0.55 -2.38
CA ASN A 564 17.81 1.60 -2.54
C ASN A 564 19.22 1.01 -2.33
N GLY A 565 19.85 0.55 -3.38
CA GLY A 565 21.26 0.19 -3.35
C GLY A 565 21.64 -1.24 -3.75
N LEU A 566 20.69 -2.16 -3.89
CA LEU A 566 20.96 -3.49 -4.43
C LEU A 566 20.59 -3.57 -5.91
N PRO A 567 21.45 -4.16 -6.77
CA PRO A 567 21.10 -4.42 -8.16
C PRO A 567 19.91 -5.37 -8.29
N ALA A 568 19.03 -5.14 -9.28
CA ALA A 568 17.93 -6.03 -9.60
C ALA A 568 18.43 -7.47 -9.79
N GLY A 569 17.64 -8.46 -9.43
CA GLY A 569 18.04 -9.86 -9.35
C GLY A 569 18.62 -10.22 -7.98
N LEU A 570 19.73 -9.60 -7.55
CA LEU A 570 20.21 -9.75 -6.17
C LEU A 570 19.19 -9.22 -5.16
N ALA A 571 18.63 -8.05 -5.44
CA ALA A 571 17.60 -7.42 -4.62
C ALA A 571 16.37 -8.33 -4.46
N LEU A 572 15.96 -9.06 -5.51
CA LEU A 572 14.86 -10.04 -5.43
C LEU A 572 15.17 -11.13 -4.40
N HIS A 573 16.38 -11.71 -4.43
CA HIS A 573 16.77 -12.73 -3.45
C HIS A 573 16.91 -12.15 -2.03
N ALA A 574 17.34 -10.90 -1.91
CA ALA A 574 17.36 -10.18 -0.65
C ALA A 574 15.95 -10.05 -0.05
N GLU A 575 14.94 -9.76 -0.88
CA GLU A 575 13.54 -9.73 -0.48
C GLU A 575 13.04 -11.08 0.03
N LEU A 576 13.34 -12.18 -0.66
CA LEU A 576 12.97 -13.53 -0.20
C LEU A 576 13.54 -13.83 1.19
N LEU A 577 14.80 -13.44 1.45
CA LEU A 577 15.41 -13.61 2.76
C LEU A 577 14.83 -12.69 3.82
N ALA A 578 14.50 -11.44 3.47
CA ALA A 578 13.84 -10.51 4.38
C ALA A 578 12.45 -11.02 4.78
N MET A 579 11.68 -11.57 3.85
CA MET A 579 10.38 -12.21 4.12
C MET A 579 10.53 -13.42 5.04
N GLN A 580 11.56 -14.25 4.82
CA GLN A 580 11.87 -15.40 5.70
C GLN A 580 12.22 -14.93 7.11
N ALA A 581 13.07 -13.92 7.24
CA ALA A 581 13.43 -13.33 8.52
C ALA A 581 12.25 -12.68 9.25
N ALA A 582 11.24 -12.19 8.50
CA ALA A 582 9.97 -11.70 9.02
C ALA A 582 9.02 -12.82 9.48
N GLY A 583 9.42 -14.09 9.34
CA GLY A 583 8.62 -15.23 9.79
C GLY A 583 7.52 -15.67 8.82
N LEU A 584 7.55 -15.24 7.55
CA LEU A 584 6.60 -15.72 6.56
C LEU A 584 6.86 -17.19 6.23
N ALA A 585 5.77 -17.95 6.05
CA ALA A 585 5.86 -19.33 5.59
C ALA A 585 6.49 -19.43 4.19
N PRO A 586 7.39 -20.39 3.93
CA PRO A 586 8.08 -20.52 2.64
C PRO A 586 7.13 -20.55 1.43
N GLY A 587 6.00 -21.25 1.51
CA GLY A 587 5.00 -21.27 0.45
C GLY A 587 4.47 -19.87 0.10
N LYS A 588 4.16 -19.03 1.11
CA LYS A 588 3.74 -17.63 0.89
C LYS A 588 4.84 -16.79 0.24
N ILE A 589 6.10 -17.01 0.62
CA ILE A 589 7.25 -16.34 0.02
C ILE A 589 7.33 -16.68 -1.48
N LEU A 590 7.23 -17.95 -1.84
CA LEU A 590 7.28 -18.39 -3.23
C LEU A 590 6.07 -17.89 -4.04
N HIS A 591 4.87 -17.90 -3.45
CA HIS A 591 3.68 -17.33 -4.08
C HIS A 591 3.82 -15.83 -4.36
N SER A 592 4.48 -15.07 -3.47
CA SER A 592 4.67 -13.62 -3.64
C SER A 592 5.48 -13.25 -4.90
N ALA A 593 6.46 -14.09 -5.25
CA ALA A 593 7.29 -13.96 -6.45
C ALA A 593 6.71 -14.67 -7.69
N GLY A 594 5.53 -15.27 -7.57
CA GLY A 594 4.89 -16.08 -8.62
C GLY A 594 3.43 -15.71 -8.79
N SER A 595 2.52 -16.52 -8.25
CA SER A 595 1.08 -16.41 -8.50
C SER A 595 0.43 -15.13 -7.94
N SER A 596 0.88 -14.63 -6.79
CA SER A 596 0.39 -13.36 -6.25
C SER A 596 0.82 -12.18 -7.13
N ALA A 597 2.08 -12.16 -7.57
CA ALA A 597 2.60 -11.16 -8.50
C ALA A 597 1.82 -11.20 -9.84
N ALA A 598 1.65 -12.38 -10.42
CA ALA A 598 0.91 -12.56 -11.67
C ALA A 598 -0.54 -12.05 -11.57
N ARG A 599 -1.20 -12.32 -10.44
CA ARG A 599 -2.57 -11.87 -10.17
C ARG A 599 -2.64 -10.34 -10.05
N ALA A 600 -1.73 -9.75 -9.29
CA ALA A 600 -1.66 -8.31 -9.10
C ALA A 600 -1.45 -7.55 -10.42
N LEU A 601 -0.74 -8.15 -11.36
CA LEU A 601 -0.47 -7.58 -12.69
C LEU A 601 -1.54 -7.94 -13.74
N GLY A 602 -2.54 -8.76 -13.38
CA GLY A 602 -3.61 -9.21 -14.30
C GLY A 602 -3.21 -10.34 -15.26
N TYR A 603 -2.06 -10.98 -15.06
CA TYR A 603 -1.52 -12.06 -15.91
C TYR A 603 -1.57 -13.45 -15.27
N GLN A 604 -2.51 -13.68 -14.35
CA GLN A 604 -2.64 -14.95 -13.63
C GLN A 604 -2.93 -16.16 -14.51
N ALA A 605 -3.34 -15.97 -15.76
CA ALA A 605 -3.53 -17.06 -16.72
C ALA A 605 -2.21 -17.53 -17.35
N ASP A 606 -1.25 -16.61 -17.51
CA ASP A 606 -0.01 -16.83 -18.26
C ASP A 606 1.22 -17.01 -17.36
N LEU A 607 1.27 -16.35 -16.21
CA LEU A 607 2.45 -16.27 -15.35
C LEU A 607 2.21 -16.86 -13.95
N GLY A 608 3.31 -17.15 -13.26
CA GLY A 608 3.33 -17.52 -11.85
C GLY A 608 2.75 -18.92 -11.55
N ARG A 609 2.61 -19.77 -12.55
CA ARG A 609 2.06 -21.12 -12.42
C ARG A 609 2.67 -22.13 -13.39
N ILE A 610 2.71 -23.40 -12.99
CA ILE A 610 3.08 -24.54 -13.86
C ILE A 610 1.80 -25.32 -14.16
N GLN A 611 1.04 -24.85 -15.15
CA GLN A 611 -0.20 -25.47 -15.60
C GLN A 611 -0.31 -25.41 -17.12
N ALA A 612 -1.08 -26.34 -17.71
CA ALA A 612 -1.32 -26.33 -19.15
C ALA A 612 -1.92 -24.99 -19.59
N GLY A 613 -1.38 -24.42 -20.65
CA GLY A 613 -1.76 -23.12 -21.21
C GLY A 613 -0.91 -21.95 -20.71
N ALA A 614 -0.28 -22.02 -19.54
CA ALA A 614 0.61 -20.98 -19.02
C ALA A 614 1.89 -20.86 -19.86
N LEU A 615 2.58 -19.73 -19.77
CA LEU A 615 3.87 -19.53 -20.42
C LEU A 615 4.92 -20.48 -19.84
N ALA A 616 5.79 -20.96 -20.71
CA ALA A 616 6.91 -21.82 -20.32
C ALA A 616 8.07 -20.97 -19.79
N ASP A 617 7.81 -20.27 -18.67
CA ASP A 617 8.78 -19.49 -17.90
C ASP A 617 8.98 -20.20 -16.55
N LEU A 618 10.15 -20.84 -16.38
CA LEU A 618 10.42 -21.72 -15.22
C LEU A 618 11.80 -21.42 -14.64
N VAL A 619 11.99 -21.72 -13.37
CA VAL A 619 13.29 -21.78 -12.71
C VAL A 619 13.54 -23.18 -12.16
N VAL A 620 14.79 -23.61 -12.23
CA VAL A 620 15.27 -24.89 -11.71
C VAL A 620 16.32 -24.60 -10.65
N VAL A 621 16.09 -25.08 -9.42
CA VAL A 621 17.00 -24.85 -8.29
C VAL A 621 17.49 -26.17 -7.68
N ASP A 622 18.75 -26.17 -7.25
CA ASP A 622 19.34 -27.24 -6.46
C ASP A 622 18.99 -27.02 -4.98
N GLY A 623 17.92 -27.63 -4.53
CA GLY A 623 17.46 -27.52 -3.16
C GLY A 623 15.96 -27.65 -2.99
N ASP A 624 15.50 -27.34 -1.77
CA ASP A 624 14.10 -27.39 -1.37
C ASP A 624 13.64 -26.01 -0.87
N PRO A 625 13.12 -25.15 -1.76
CA PRO A 625 12.66 -23.80 -1.38
C PRO A 625 11.49 -23.75 -0.41
N LEU A 626 10.69 -24.81 -0.27
CA LEU A 626 9.64 -24.88 0.76
C LEU A 626 10.19 -25.18 2.16
N GLN A 627 11.40 -25.73 2.25
CA GLN A 627 12.10 -25.88 3.52
C GLN A 627 13.00 -24.67 3.79
N ASP A 628 13.70 -24.17 2.78
CA ASP A 628 14.64 -23.07 2.89
C ASP A 628 14.58 -22.17 1.63
N PRO A 629 13.86 -21.03 1.70
CA PRO A 629 13.79 -20.05 0.61
C PRO A 629 15.16 -19.53 0.16
N ALA A 630 16.20 -19.56 1.02
CA ALA A 630 17.55 -19.18 0.64
C ALA A 630 18.15 -20.10 -0.44
N SER A 631 17.63 -21.32 -0.61
CA SER A 631 18.03 -22.23 -1.68
C SER A 631 17.69 -21.70 -3.09
N MET A 632 16.80 -20.71 -3.20
CA MET A 632 16.45 -20.10 -4.49
C MET A 632 17.64 -19.50 -5.25
N ILE A 633 18.69 -19.05 -4.56
CA ILE A 633 19.91 -18.54 -5.20
C ILE A 633 20.74 -19.64 -5.90
N ARG A 634 20.52 -20.92 -5.56
CA ARG A 634 21.23 -22.06 -6.15
C ARG A 634 20.57 -22.50 -7.46
N LEU A 635 20.48 -21.57 -8.41
CA LEU A 635 19.92 -21.86 -9.72
C LEU A 635 20.78 -22.90 -10.46
N VAL A 636 20.11 -23.80 -11.16
CA VAL A 636 20.67 -24.76 -12.11
C VAL A 636 20.40 -24.29 -13.54
N ALA A 637 19.17 -23.85 -13.79
CA ALA A 637 18.74 -23.39 -15.10
C ALA A 637 17.51 -22.49 -15.01
N VAL A 638 17.24 -21.81 -16.11
CA VAL A 638 16.02 -21.02 -16.34
C VAL A 638 15.41 -21.41 -17.68
N VAL A 639 14.10 -21.48 -17.74
CA VAL A 639 13.36 -21.58 -18.99
C VAL A 639 12.63 -20.27 -19.22
N ARG A 640 12.75 -19.72 -20.41
CA ARG A 640 12.11 -18.48 -20.83
C ARG A 640 11.49 -18.63 -22.21
N ASN A 641 10.19 -18.45 -22.34
CA ASN A 641 9.44 -18.73 -23.57
C ASN A 641 9.74 -20.15 -24.14
N GLY A 642 9.90 -21.15 -23.27
CA GLY A 642 10.23 -22.51 -23.65
C GLY A 642 11.70 -22.79 -23.98
N HIS A 643 12.56 -21.78 -24.07
CA HIS A 643 14.01 -21.94 -24.25
C HIS A 643 14.68 -22.25 -22.91
N PHE A 644 15.45 -23.34 -22.89
CA PHE A 644 16.22 -23.77 -21.72
C PHE A 644 17.61 -23.13 -21.70
N PHE A 645 17.96 -22.48 -20.61
CA PHE A 645 19.25 -21.85 -20.36
C PHE A 645 19.86 -22.41 -19.08
N SER A 646 21.00 -23.12 -19.17
CA SER A 646 21.74 -23.50 -17.97
C SER A 646 22.40 -22.27 -17.34
N LEU A 647 22.57 -22.27 -16.02
CA LEU A 647 23.28 -21.18 -15.31
C LEU A 647 24.69 -20.96 -15.90
N GLY A 648 25.44 -22.05 -16.13
CA GLY A 648 26.76 -21.96 -16.76
C GLY A 648 26.71 -21.23 -18.10
N GLY A 649 25.79 -21.64 -19.00
CA GLY A 649 25.66 -21.02 -20.31
C GLY A 649 25.24 -19.55 -20.27
N LEU A 650 24.47 -19.10 -19.25
CA LEU A 650 24.17 -17.67 -19.04
C LEU A 650 25.41 -16.89 -18.58
N LEU A 651 26.19 -17.46 -17.66
CA LEU A 651 27.41 -16.80 -17.15
C LEU A 651 28.51 -16.73 -18.22
N ASP A 652 28.67 -17.78 -19.05
CA ASP A 652 29.60 -17.79 -20.17
C ASP A 652 29.25 -16.69 -21.21
N ARG A 653 27.97 -16.44 -21.44
CA ARG A 653 27.52 -15.35 -22.32
C ARG A 653 27.89 -13.97 -21.76
N ILE A 654 27.69 -13.76 -20.44
CA ILE A 654 28.09 -12.52 -19.78
C ILE A 654 29.60 -12.29 -19.94
N GLU A 655 30.41 -13.35 -19.73
CA GLU A 655 31.85 -13.29 -19.88
C GLU A 655 32.25 -12.95 -21.32
N ALA A 656 31.62 -13.59 -22.31
CA ALA A 656 31.86 -13.30 -23.72
C ALA A 656 31.56 -11.86 -24.10
N ILE A 657 30.46 -11.27 -23.59
CA ILE A 657 30.10 -9.86 -23.86
C ILE A 657 31.15 -8.91 -23.28
N ARG A 658 31.63 -9.14 -22.05
CA ARG A 658 32.63 -8.28 -21.40
C ARG A 658 34.03 -8.38 -22.04
N ASN A 659 34.36 -9.51 -22.63
CA ASN A 659 35.67 -9.69 -23.29
C ASN A 659 35.74 -9.02 -24.68
N VAL A 660 34.65 -8.54 -25.22
CA VAL A 660 34.58 -7.82 -26.50
C VAL A 660 34.69 -6.30 -26.30
N GLU A 661 34.40 -5.78 -25.11
CA GLU A 661 34.61 -4.39 -24.69
C GLU A 661 36.04 -4.18 -24.15
#